data_eb599115d939c4d1f2bbf73235e4447b
#
_entry.id   eb599115d939c4d1f2bbf73235e4447b
#
_cell.length_a   1.000
_cell.length_b   1.000
_cell.length_c   1.000
_cell.angle_alpha   90.00
_cell.angle_beta   90.00
_cell.angle_gamma   90.00
#
_symmetry.space_group_name_H-M   'P 1'
#
loop_
_entity.id
_entity.type
_entity.pdbx_description
1 polymer ?
#
loop_
_entity_poly.entity_id
_entity_poly.type
_entity_poly.pdbx_seq_one_letter_code
_entity_poly.pdbx_strand_id
1 'polypeptide(L)'
;MEKGRAIGMEYMPQHPTGEGGLCPKGNSILEVLNHKERLRYPLKRNGDDWIRISWEEALDLVAKGLGNAAKDYGARSLGFLASSRCNNEENYALQKMARLLGSPNVDNCARLCHSPTVVGLGGSLGTGAMTNNIGDLANARCVLAIGTNLAEAHPTVSRWVQKAKDNGAVIIVADPRITHTSWMADLHLRLKPGSDIDLLRGMMKVAIDEGSIDERFIADRTKGFEDLLRNLEGFTPEKASELTGVSTEEIVEAARLYSRSEASALLYSMGITQHICGTDNVRACADLALICGQIGRPGAGIWPMRGQNNVQGACDMGAMAEFYPGYRRASDPSSVDFFKTAWNAPSLPDGPGMTSTEMMDAALEGQVRAMYIIGEDPVICDPNASKTREALENLDFLVVQEIFMTPTAKLADVVLPAAAWAEKDGSYTSMERRVQWIDRAVPAPGEAREGLLIICDIARRLGLDIEYNSAAEVLEEINRTVSIYRGATRARISGIGGVAWPCPSEDHPGTEILHTGRFSSPDGRASLFAVENVPPAEEPSPEYPILLTTGRIVVHYNGGSMTRRSPSLMERDPELYVEVNPEDASSLNIVDGGMVVVSTLRGETRARARVTNVVKPGMVFMPFHYHGANLITSDARDPISKIPEYKSAACNILPAE
;
A
#
# COMPACT_ATOMS: atom_id res chain seq x y z
N MET A 1 -24.73 19.57 -7.74
CA MET A 1 -25.64 18.62 -7.03
C MET A 1 -27.07 18.82 -7.48
N GLU A 2 -27.83 17.74 -7.66
CA GLU A 2 -29.26 17.78 -7.95
C GLU A 2 -29.98 16.72 -7.10
N LYS A 3 -31.04 17.15 -6.38
CA LYS A 3 -31.85 16.29 -5.49
C LYS A 3 -31.00 15.41 -4.54
N GLY A 4 -29.92 15.95 -3.97
CA GLY A 4 -29.03 15.26 -3.04
C GLY A 4 -28.06 14.26 -3.70
N ARG A 5 -27.97 14.20 -5.03
CA ARG A 5 -27.03 13.38 -5.77
C ARG A 5 -25.94 14.22 -6.42
N ALA A 6 -24.72 13.71 -6.45
CA ALA A 6 -23.65 14.30 -7.25
C ALA A 6 -23.90 14.00 -8.73
N ILE A 7 -24.01 15.04 -9.55
CA ILE A 7 -24.30 14.93 -10.99
C ILE A 7 -23.11 15.31 -11.87
N GLY A 8 -22.07 15.88 -11.28
CA GLY A 8 -20.85 16.29 -11.96
C GLY A 8 -19.74 16.58 -10.95
N MET A 9 -18.54 16.76 -11.44
CA MET A 9 -17.39 17.21 -10.68
C MET A 9 -16.60 18.22 -11.50
N GLU A 10 -15.93 19.11 -10.81
CA GLU A 10 -15.03 20.08 -11.40
C GLU A 10 -13.59 19.70 -11.08
N TYR A 11 -12.70 20.01 -11.99
CA TYR A 11 -11.28 19.80 -11.80
C TYR A 11 -10.68 20.98 -11.05
N MET A 12 -9.61 20.72 -10.27
CA MET A 12 -8.93 21.75 -9.48
C MET A 12 -7.52 22.04 -10.06
N PRO A 13 -7.39 22.92 -11.06
CA PRO A 13 -6.11 23.21 -11.71
C PRO A 13 -5.05 23.76 -10.75
N GLN A 14 -5.47 24.41 -9.66
CA GLN A 14 -4.59 25.00 -8.65
C GLN A 14 -4.02 23.97 -7.66
N HIS A 15 -4.48 22.70 -7.71
CA HIS A 15 -3.96 21.69 -6.82
C HIS A 15 -2.50 21.34 -7.17
N PRO A 16 -1.54 21.43 -6.22
CA PRO A 16 -0.09 21.37 -6.51
C PRO A 16 0.36 20.03 -7.12
N THR A 17 -0.36 18.95 -6.87
CA THR A 17 -0.01 17.61 -7.38
C THR A 17 -0.83 17.23 -8.61
N GLY A 18 -2.14 17.44 -8.54
CA GLY A 18 -3.08 17.01 -9.58
C GLY A 18 -3.16 17.95 -10.77
N GLU A 19 -2.98 19.27 -10.57
CA GLU A 19 -3.12 20.31 -11.60
C GLU A 19 -4.37 20.11 -12.48
N GLY A 20 -5.50 19.73 -11.84
CA GLY A 20 -6.75 19.42 -12.53
C GLY A 20 -6.78 18.06 -13.25
N GLY A 21 -5.71 17.27 -13.20
CA GLY A 21 -5.68 15.95 -13.83
C GLY A 21 -6.31 14.87 -12.97
N LEU A 22 -7.17 14.03 -13.58
CA LEU A 22 -7.71 12.81 -12.99
C LEU A 22 -7.43 11.62 -13.90
N CYS A 23 -7.21 10.46 -13.30
CA CYS A 23 -7.12 9.20 -14.03
C CYS A 23 -8.53 8.67 -14.39
N PRO A 24 -8.66 7.62 -15.23
CA PRO A 24 -9.97 7.05 -15.56
C PRO A 24 -10.82 6.71 -14.34
N LYS A 25 -10.21 6.17 -13.27
CA LYS A 25 -10.90 5.85 -12.01
C LYS A 25 -11.49 7.09 -11.32
N GLY A 26 -10.72 8.17 -11.27
CA GLY A 26 -11.18 9.45 -10.73
C GLY A 26 -12.31 10.05 -11.55
N ASN A 27 -12.22 9.98 -12.89
CA ASN A 27 -13.28 10.48 -13.79
C ASN A 27 -14.60 9.69 -13.67
N SER A 28 -14.53 8.40 -13.29
CA SER A 28 -15.72 7.54 -13.15
C SER A 28 -16.26 7.47 -11.71
N ILE A 29 -15.72 8.27 -10.79
CA ILE A 29 -15.99 8.15 -9.35
C ILE A 29 -17.48 8.35 -8.99
N LEU A 30 -18.22 9.14 -9.76
CA LEU A 30 -19.65 9.38 -9.56
C LEU A 30 -20.51 8.14 -9.81
N GLU A 31 -20.06 7.23 -10.70
CA GLU A 31 -20.74 5.95 -10.93
C GLU A 31 -20.70 5.07 -9.68
N VAL A 32 -19.58 5.11 -8.95
CA VAL A 32 -19.41 4.40 -7.68
C VAL A 32 -20.24 5.05 -6.57
N LEU A 33 -20.15 6.38 -6.44
CA LEU A 33 -20.85 7.13 -5.39
C LEU A 33 -22.38 6.97 -5.48
N ASN A 34 -22.91 7.03 -6.70
CA ASN A 34 -24.35 6.94 -6.97
C ASN A 34 -24.85 5.51 -7.25
N HIS A 35 -24.01 4.48 -7.06
CA HIS A 35 -24.35 3.11 -7.44
C HIS A 35 -25.55 2.56 -6.66
N LYS A 36 -26.44 1.83 -7.34
CA LYS A 36 -27.68 1.28 -6.73
C LYS A 36 -27.42 0.26 -5.62
N GLU A 37 -26.30 -0.46 -5.67
CA GLU A 37 -25.91 -1.47 -4.68
C GLU A 37 -25.23 -0.90 -3.43
N ARG A 38 -25.14 0.43 -3.28
CA ARG A 38 -24.64 1.02 -2.05
C ARG A 38 -25.43 0.51 -0.85
N LEU A 39 -24.73 0.06 0.19
CA LEU A 39 -25.34 -0.33 1.46
C LEU A 39 -26.05 0.86 2.09
N ARG A 40 -27.27 0.62 2.56
CA ARG A 40 -28.17 1.68 3.06
C ARG A 40 -28.65 1.47 4.49
N TYR A 41 -28.61 0.25 4.97
CA TYR A 41 -29.19 -0.15 6.26
C TYR A 41 -28.26 -1.18 6.92
N PRO A 42 -28.19 -1.23 8.26
CA PRO A 42 -27.53 -2.32 8.96
C PRO A 42 -28.19 -3.66 8.63
N LEU A 43 -27.36 -4.67 8.44
CA LEU A 43 -27.80 -6.01 8.06
C LEU A 43 -27.24 -7.03 9.05
N LYS A 44 -28.07 -8.01 9.42
CA LYS A 44 -27.70 -9.18 10.22
C LYS A 44 -27.84 -10.43 9.38
N ARG A 45 -26.88 -11.34 9.49
CA ARG A 45 -26.95 -12.64 8.83
C ARG A 45 -28.07 -13.51 9.48
N ASN A 46 -28.82 -14.23 8.65
CA ASN A 46 -29.80 -15.20 9.04
C ASN A 46 -29.72 -16.43 8.11
N GLY A 47 -28.80 -17.35 8.42
CA GLY A 47 -28.42 -18.42 7.51
C GLY A 47 -27.76 -17.86 6.25
N ASP A 48 -28.33 -18.15 5.09
CA ASP A 48 -27.83 -17.62 3.80
C ASP A 48 -28.42 -16.26 3.42
N ASP A 49 -29.41 -15.77 4.18
CA ASP A 49 -30.12 -14.52 3.93
C ASP A 49 -29.63 -13.37 4.84
N TRP A 50 -30.04 -12.15 4.47
CA TRP A 50 -29.76 -10.93 5.22
C TRP A 50 -31.04 -10.26 5.67
N ILE A 51 -31.10 -9.94 6.98
CA ILE A 51 -32.22 -9.22 7.60
C ILE A 51 -31.78 -7.79 7.89
N ARG A 52 -32.57 -6.81 7.43
CA ARG A 52 -32.43 -5.43 7.87
C ARG A 52 -32.79 -5.33 9.34
N ILE A 53 -31.90 -4.70 10.12
CA ILE A 53 -32.10 -4.42 11.54
C ILE A 53 -31.95 -2.92 11.82
N SER A 54 -32.31 -2.47 13.01
CA SER A 54 -32.08 -1.10 13.44
C SER A 54 -30.62 -0.85 13.79
N TRP A 55 -30.20 0.40 13.80
CA TRP A 55 -28.86 0.75 14.29
C TRP A 55 -28.63 0.36 15.74
N GLU A 56 -29.63 0.53 16.62
CA GLU A 56 -29.55 0.10 18.02
C GLU A 56 -29.25 -1.40 18.13
N GLU A 57 -30.03 -2.22 17.44
CA GLU A 57 -29.84 -3.69 17.43
C GLU A 57 -28.46 -4.05 16.83
N ALA A 58 -28.04 -3.40 15.75
CA ALA A 58 -26.75 -3.66 15.11
C ALA A 58 -25.57 -3.35 16.04
N LEU A 59 -25.58 -2.19 16.68
CA LEU A 59 -24.52 -1.74 17.58
C LEU A 59 -24.46 -2.59 18.86
N ASP A 60 -25.62 -3.01 19.39
CA ASP A 60 -25.70 -3.90 20.54
C ASP A 60 -25.16 -5.30 20.20
N LEU A 61 -25.46 -5.82 19.00
CA LEU A 61 -24.92 -7.11 18.53
C LEU A 61 -23.40 -7.04 18.37
N VAL A 62 -22.88 -5.96 17.79
CA VAL A 62 -21.42 -5.76 17.61
C VAL A 62 -20.73 -5.66 18.96
N ALA A 63 -21.22 -4.81 19.87
CA ALA A 63 -20.63 -4.67 21.19
C ALA A 63 -20.68 -5.99 21.98
N LYS A 64 -21.78 -6.74 21.89
CA LYS A 64 -21.92 -8.05 22.53
C LYS A 64 -20.94 -9.07 21.91
N GLY A 65 -20.82 -9.15 20.58
CA GLY A 65 -19.95 -10.09 19.90
C GLY A 65 -18.48 -9.87 20.27
N LEU A 66 -18.00 -8.63 20.12
CA LEU A 66 -16.63 -8.25 20.50
C LEU A 66 -16.40 -8.39 22.02
N GLY A 67 -17.35 -7.93 22.83
CA GLY A 67 -17.25 -8.00 24.29
C GLY A 67 -17.23 -9.44 24.83
N ASN A 68 -18.03 -10.35 24.26
CA ASN A 68 -18.02 -11.76 24.63
C ASN A 68 -16.70 -12.41 24.27
N ALA A 69 -16.18 -12.21 23.05
CA ALA A 69 -14.88 -12.76 22.64
C ALA A 69 -13.75 -12.25 23.55
N ALA A 70 -13.73 -10.95 23.88
CA ALA A 70 -12.77 -10.38 24.81
C ALA A 70 -12.88 -10.98 26.23
N LYS A 71 -14.09 -11.23 26.71
CA LYS A 71 -14.34 -11.78 28.04
C LYS A 71 -13.97 -13.26 28.12
N ASP A 72 -14.33 -14.04 27.10
CA ASP A 72 -14.23 -15.50 27.13
C ASP A 72 -12.82 -15.98 26.76
N TYR A 73 -12.11 -15.26 25.88
CA TYR A 73 -10.79 -15.64 25.35
C TYR A 73 -9.69 -14.59 25.60
N GLY A 74 -10.03 -13.45 26.20
CA GLY A 74 -9.11 -12.32 26.41
C GLY A 74 -9.07 -11.36 25.21
N ALA A 75 -8.71 -10.10 25.45
CA ALA A 75 -8.74 -9.05 24.42
C ALA A 75 -7.79 -9.30 23.24
N ARG A 76 -6.74 -10.11 23.42
CA ARG A 76 -5.82 -10.51 22.32
C ARG A 76 -6.49 -11.46 21.29
N SER A 77 -7.66 -12.01 21.57
CA SER A 77 -8.46 -12.77 20.62
C SER A 77 -9.25 -11.89 19.64
N LEU A 78 -9.17 -10.57 19.79
CA LEU A 78 -9.81 -9.63 18.88
C LEU A 78 -8.83 -9.13 17.84
N GLY A 79 -9.26 -9.06 16.57
CA GLY A 79 -8.55 -8.45 15.45
C GLY A 79 -9.30 -7.25 14.88
N PHE A 80 -8.56 -6.21 14.46
CA PHE A 80 -9.11 -4.99 13.88
C PHE A 80 -8.37 -4.66 12.59
N LEU A 81 -9.11 -4.58 11.46
CA LEU A 81 -8.55 -4.11 10.20
C LEU A 81 -9.08 -2.72 9.86
N ALA A 82 -8.17 -1.76 9.94
CA ALA A 82 -8.36 -0.38 9.49
C ALA A 82 -8.17 -0.28 7.96
N SER A 83 -8.44 0.88 7.37
CA SER A 83 -8.39 1.01 5.92
C SER A 83 -7.77 2.29 5.43
N SER A 84 -7.02 2.17 4.35
CA SER A 84 -6.57 3.31 3.54
C SER A 84 -7.69 4.03 2.78
N ARG A 85 -8.92 3.51 2.80
CA ARG A 85 -10.12 4.16 2.22
C ARG A 85 -10.86 5.03 3.23
N CYS A 86 -10.60 4.79 4.51
CA CYS A 86 -11.09 5.61 5.61
C CYS A 86 -10.25 6.88 5.76
N ASN A 87 -10.81 7.92 6.40
CA ASN A 87 -10.07 9.13 6.73
C ASN A 87 -9.10 8.89 7.91
N ASN A 88 -8.27 9.88 8.23
CA ASN A 88 -7.32 9.77 9.33
C ASN A 88 -8.02 9.58 10.67
N GLU A 89 -9.13 10.27 10.87
CA GLU A 89 -9.91 10.26 12.10
C GLU A 89 -10.56 8.91 12.39
N GLU A 90 -11.08 8.24 11.35
CA GLU A 90 -11.61 6.87 11.47
C GLU A 90 -10.51 5.87 11.82
N ASN A 91 -9.35 5.95 11.15
CA ASN A 91 -8.21 5.09 11.45
C ASN A 91 -7.67 5.32 12.86
N TYR A 92 -7.60 6.58 13.30
CA TYR A 92 -7.20 6.95 14.67
C TYR A 92 -8.16 6.41 15.71
N ALA A 93 -9.47 6.61 15.50
CA ALA A 93 -10.50 6.17 16.44
C ALA A 93 -10.57 4.64 16.55
N LEU A 94 -10.46 3.90 15.43
CA LEU A 94 -10.48 2.45 15.43
C LEU A 94 -9.30 1.87 16.21
N GLN A 95 -8.07 2.32 15.92
CA GLN A 95 -6.90 1.82 16.63
C GLN A 95 -6.91 2.22 18.12
N LYS A 96 -7.41 3.42 18.47
CA LYS A 96 -7.60 3.84 19.85
C LYS A 96 -8.61 2.92 20.56
N MET A 97 -9.75 2.63 19.93
CA MET A 97 -10.76 1.71 20.46
C MET A 97 -10.18 0.31 20.72
N ALA A 98 -9.46 -0.25 19.75
CA ALA A 98 -8.84 -1.56 19.89
C ALA A 98 -7.84 -1.60 21.07
N ARG A 99 -6.97 -0.60 21.17
CA ARG A 99 -5.97 -0.50 22.25
C ARG A 99 -6.62 -0.29 23.63
N LEU A 100 -7.66 0.53 23.73
CA LEU A 100 -8.41 0.73 24.98
C LEU A 100 -9.17 -0.53 25.38
N LEU A 101 -9.64 -1.33 24.44
CA LEU A 101 -10.24 -2.63 24.69
C LEU A 101 -9.23 -3.69 25.13
N GLY A 102 -7.93 -3.39 25.02
CA GLY A 102 -6.84 -4.28 25.38
C GLY A 102 -6.27 -5.13 24.24
N SER A 103 -6.76 -4.94 23.00
CA SER A 103 -6.19 -5.65 21.84
C SER A 103 -5.03 -4.87 21.21
N PRO A 104 -3.87 -5.51 21.00
CA PRO A 104 -2.79 -4.95 20.22
C PRO A 104 -2.96 -5.21 18.71
N ASN A 105 -3.90 -6.06 18.30
CA ASN A 105 -4.03 -6.57 16.94
C ASN A 105 -4.79 -5.59 16.06
N VAL A 106 -4.08 -4.58 15.56
CA VAL A 106 -4.59 -3.56 14.64
C VAL A 106 -3.65 -3.48 13.45
N ASP A 107 -4.18 -3.63 12.23
CA ASP A 107 -3.39 -3.46 11.02
C ASP A 107 -4.24 -2.87 9.89
N ASN A 108 -3.65 -2.60 8.74
CA ASN A 108 -4.33 -2.09 7.55
C ASN A 108 -3.67 -2.61 6.27
N CYS A 109 -4.29 -2.32 5.12
CA CYS A 109 -3.80 -2.76 3.82
C CYS A 109 -2.36 -2.31 3.43
N ALA A 110 -1.71 -1.44 4.20
CA ALA A 110 -0.29 -1.16 4.01
C ALA A 110 0.55 -2.43 4.18
N ARG A 111 0.07 -3.39 4.99
CA ARG A 111 0.71 -4.71 5.18
C ARG A 111 0.89 -5.44 3.86
N LEU A 112 -0.08 -5.38 2.98
CA LEU A 112 -0.04 -6.02 1.67
C LEU A 112 0.60 -5.14 0.57
N CYS A 113 1.06 -3.94 0.92
CA CYS A 113 1.43 -2.92 -0.06
C CYS A 113 2.82 -2.32 0.18
N HIS A 114 2.99 -1.52 1.22
CA HIS A 114 4.18 -0.73 1.50
C HIS A 114 4.70 -0.87 2.95
N SER A 115 4.37 -1.94 3.67
CA SER A 115 5.02 -2.23 4.97
C SER A 115 6.55 -2.31 4.84
N PRO A 116 7.14 -2.90 3.76
CA PRO A 116 8.58 -2.84 3.55
C PRO A 116 9.14 -1.41 3.47
N THR A 117 8.38 -0.48 2.89
CA THR A 117 8.78 0.94 2.85
C THR A 117 8.82 1.54 4.25
N VAL A 118 7.80 1.26 5.09
CA VAL A 118 7.76 1.75 6.47
C VAL A 118 8.96 1.25 7.26
N VAL A 119 9.27 -0.04 7.13
CA VAL A 119 10.37 -0.67 7.87
C VAL A 119 11.73 -0.37 7.22
N GLY A 120 11.87 -0.54 5.91
CA GLY A 120 13.13 -0.37 5.18
C GLY A 120 13.61 1.07 5.19
N LEU A 121 12.81 2.03 4.68
CA LEU A 121 13.18 3.45 4.75
C LEU A 121 13.21 3.98 6.20
N GLY A 122 12.31 3.48 7.07
CA GLY A 122 12.37 3.79 8.50
C GLY A 122 13.70 3.41 9.14
N GLY A 123 14.27 2.26 8.75
CA GLY A 123 15.59 1.81 9.16
C GLY A 123 16.73 2.60 8.52
N SER A 124 16.64 2.88 7.22
CA SER A 124 17.68 3.59 6.47
C SER A 124 17.70 5.10 6.74
N LEU A 125 16.53 5.77 6.69
CA LEU A 125 16.42 7.23 6.75
C LEU A 125 15.84 7.77 8.05
N GLY A 126 15.29 6.86 8.90
CA GLY A 126 14.51 7.23 10.08
C GLY A 126 13.06 7.63 9.78
N THR A 127 12.62 7.57 8.52
CA THR A 127 11.26 7.91 8.09
C THR A 127 10.82 7.02 6.93
N GLY A 128 9.75 6.27 7.12
CA GLY A 128 9.21 5.35 6.11
C GLY A 128 8.27 6.02 5.09
N ALA A 129 8.61 7.21 4.61
CA ALA A 129 7.76 8.00 3.71
C ALA A 129 8.52 8.56 2.51
N MET A 130 7.78 9.03 1.51
CA MET A 130 8.31 9.73 0.33
C MET A 130 9.16 10.94 0.76
N THR A 131 10.38 11.08 0.22
CA THR A 131 11.32 12.12 0.70
C THR A 131 10.97 13.51 0.17
N ASN A 132 10.49 13.62 -1.05
CA ASN A 132 10.14 14.89 -1.72
C ASN A 132 8.67 14.86 -2.14
N ASN A 133 8.05 16.00 -2.42
CA ASN A 133 6.72 16.02 -2.99
C ASN A 133 6.72 15.55 -4.46
N ILE A 134 5.55 15.27 -5.00
CA ILE A 134 5.41 14.74 -6.38
C ILE A 134 5.80 15.79 -7.42
N GLY A 135 5.46 17.06 -7.17
CA GLY A 135 5.81 18.16 -8.09
C GLY A 135 7.30 18.36 -8.30
N ASP A 136 8.09 17.98 -7.29
CA ASP A 136 9.55 18.09 -7.32
C ASP A 136 10.21 17.12 -8.34
N LEU A 137 9.50 16.09 -8.80
CA LEU A 137 9.97 15.23 -9.89
C LEU A 137 10.33 15.99 -11.16
N ALA A 138 9.67 17.13 -11.43
CA ALA A 138 9.99 17.96 -12.58
C ALA A 138 11.42 18.55 -12.54
N ASN A 139 12.07 18.57 -11.38
CA ASN A 139 13.44 19.05 -11.18
C ASN A 139 14.49 17.93 -11.36
N ALA A 140 14.08 16.67 -11.48
CA ALA A 140 15.01 15.56 -11.70
C ALA A 140 15.72 15.68 -13.06
N ARG A 141 16.95 15.17 -13.11
CA ARG A 141 17.77 15.04 -14.34
C ARG A 141 17.93 13.59 -14.76
N CYS A 142 17.76 12.67 -13.83
CA CYS A 142 17.62 11.24 -14.07
C CYS A 142 16.46 10.69 -13.23
N VAL A 143 15.66 9.82 -13.79
CA VAL A 143 14.58 9.13 -13.09
C VAL A 143 14.81 7.63 -13.26
N LEU A 144 15.05 6.93 -12.14
CA LEU A 144 15.03 5.47 -12.09
C LEU A 144 13.67 5.02 -11.56
N ALA A 145 12.83 4.44 -12.41
CA ALA A 145 11.56 3.84 -12.06
C ALA A 145 11.72 2.31 -12.02
N ILE A 146 11.81 1.73 -10.82
CA ILE A 146 12.02 0.30 -10.61
C ILE A 146 10.81 -0.36 -9.96
N GLY A 147 10.31 -1.45 -10.53
CA GLY A 147 9.16 -2.20 -10.01
C GLY A 147 7.89 -1.33 -9.89
N THR A 148 7.71 -0.37 -10.80
CA THR A 148 6.57 0.57 -10.77
C THR A 148 6.05 0.89 -12.18
N ASN A 149 4.75 0.62 -12.43
CA ASN A 149 4.07 1.00 -13.66
C ASN A 149 3.24 2.28 -13.41
N LEU A 150 3.90 3.44 -13.49
CA LEU A 150 3.31 4.75 -13.19
C LEU A 150 2.14 5.09 -14.11
N ALA A 151 2.27 4.83 -15.41
CA ALA A 151 1.26 5.17 -16.40
C ALA A 151 -0.09 4.49 -16.13
N GLU A 152 -0.09 3.33 -15.49
CA GLU A 152 -1.32 2.60 -15.15
C GLU A 152 -1.73 2.76 -13.68
N ALA A 153 -0.78 2.61 -12.76
CA ALA A 153 -1.09 2.67 -11.34
C ALA A 153 -1.22 4.11 -10.80
N HIS A 154 -0.43 5.05 -11.36
CA HIS A 154 -0.32 6.44 -10.90
C HIS A 154 -0.31 7.45 -12.06
N PRO A 155 -1.34 7.49 -12.94
CA PRO A 155 -1.30 8.32 -14.16
C PRO A 155 -1.07 9.81 -13.91
N THR A 156 -1.58 10.35 -12.80
CA THR A 156 -1.35 11.75 -12.43
C THR A 156 0.10 12.05 -12.07
N VAL A 157 0.83 11.05 -11.53
CA VAL A 157 2.26 11.18 -11.22
C VAL A 157 3.10 11.02 -12.48
N SER A 158 2.71 10.12 -13.41
CA SER A 158 3.45 9.92 -14.65
C SER A 158 3.59 11.22 -15.47
N ARG A 159 2.66 12.17 -15.32
CA ARG A 159 2.76 13.52 -15.91
C ARG A 159 3.97 14.30 -15.39
N TRP A 160 4.34 14.16 -14.13
CA TRP A 160 5.50 14.83 -13.54
C TRP A 160 6.81 14.20 -14.03
N VAL A 161 6.81 12.88 -14.24
CA VAL A 161 7.95 12.20 -14.91
C VAL A 161 8.07 12.65 -16.37
N GLN A 162 6.94 12.81 -17.07
CA GLN A 162 6.95 13.37 -18.42
C GLN A 162 7.48 14.82 -18.43
N LYS A 163 7.08 15.66 -17.47
CA LYS A 163 7.65 17.02 -17.33
C LYS A 163 9.15 17.00 -17.08
N ALA A 164 9.65 16.06 -16.25
CA ALA A 164 11.10 15.90 -16.08
C ALA A 164 11.78 15.54 -17.40
N LYS A 165 11.21 14.62 -18.18
CA LYS A 165 11.73 14.25 -19.51
C LYS A 165 11.72 15.43 -20.48
N ASP A 166 10.65 16.20 -20.52
CA ASP A 166 10.55 17.41 -21.34
C ASP A 166 11.59 18.47 -20.92
N ASN A 167 12.02 18.46 -19.66
CA ASN A 167 13.11 19.29 -19.12
C ASN A 167 14.50 18.66 -19.33
N GLY A 168 14.61 17.55 -20.08
CA GLY A 168 15.85 16.89 -20.45
C GLY A 168 16.33 15.80 -19.48
N ALA A 169 15.47 15.31 -18.58
CA ALA A 169 15.82 14.17 -17.72
C ALA A 169 15.87 12.86 -18.52
N VAL A 170 16.85 12.01 -18.19
CA VAL A 170 16.92 10.63 -18.68
C VAL A 170 16.00 9.73 -17.84
N ILE A 171 15.21 8.90 -18.49
CA ILE A 171 14.28 7.97 -17.84
C ILE A 171 14.77 6.54 -17.96
N ILE A 172 15.10 5.91 -16.84
CA ILE A 172 15.46 4.49 -16.73
C ILE A 172 14.25 3.75 -16.13
N VAL A 173 13.80 2.69 -16.77
CA VAL A 173 12.75 1.82 -16.25
C VAL A 173 13.30 0.42 -16.04
N ALA A 174 13.17 -0.11 -14.83
CA ALA A 174 13.49 -1.50 -14.50
C ALA A 174 12.18 -2.24 -14.19
N ASP A 175 11.69 -3.03 -15.15
CA ASP A 175 10.45 -3.80 -15.06
C ASP A 175 10.56 -5.03 -15.99
N PRO A 176 10.16 -6.23 -15.55
CA PRO A 176 10.21 -7.44 -16.39
C PRO A 176 9.30 -7.36 -17.63
N ARG A 177 8.25 -6.55 -17.57
CA ARG A 177 7.25 -6.37 -18.65
C ARG A 177 7.52 -5.10 -19.44
N ILE A 178 7.10 -5.10 -20.71
CA ILE A 178 7.01 -3.87 -21.51
C ILE A 178 5.72 -3.14 -21.11
N THR A 179 5.82 -2.18 -20.20
CA THR A 179 4.69 -1.43 -19.67
C THR A 179 4.52 -0.09 -20.38
N HIS A 180 3.35 0.55 -20.21
CA HIS A 180 3.17 1.92 -20.71
C HIS A 180 4.19 2.91 -20.09
N THR A 181 4.70 2.62 -18.89
CA THR A 181 5.78 3.41 -18.29
C THR A 181 7.10 3.21 -19.03
N SER A 182 7.40 1.98 -19.48
CA SER A 182 8.63 1.72 -20.25
C SER A 182 8.63 2.34 -21.63
N TRP A 183 7.47 2.73 -22.18
CA TRP A 183 7.41 3.51 -23.43
C TRP A 183 7.97 4.93 -23.28
N MET A 184 8.06 5.45 -22.07
CA MET A 184 8.72 6.74 -21.78
C MET A 184 10.23 6.60 -21.55
N ALA A 185 10.73 5.35 -21.38
CA ALA A 185 12.11 5.09 -21.02
C ALA A 185 13.09 5.41 -22.15
N ASP A 186 14.25 5.95 -21.79
CA ASP A 186 15.43 6.03 -22.64
C ASP A 186 16.25 4.74 -22.51
N LEU A 187 16.17 4.06 -21.33
CA LEU A 187 16.77 2.75 -21.07
C LEU A 187 15.75 1.86 -20.32
N HIS A 188 15.47 0.67 -20.84
CA HIS A 188 14.54 -0.30 -20.23
C HIS A 188 15.27 -1.58 -19.83
N LEU A 189 15.46 -1.79 -18.53
CA LEU A 189 16.10 -2.96 -17.95
C LEU A 189 15.04 -4.03 -17.67
N ARG A 190 14.97 -5.05 -18.51
CA ARG A 190 14.00 -6.16 -18.39
C ARG A 190 14.55 -7.27 -17.50
N LEU A 191 14.59 -7.04 -16.19
CA LEU A 191 15.13 -7.99 -15.22
C LEU A 191 14.19 -9.20 -15.02
N LYS A 192 14.73 -10.30 -14.45
CA LYS A 192 13.93 -11.42 -13.94
C LYS A 192 13.19 -10.97 -12.67
N PRO A 193 11.90 -11.32 -12.47
CA PRO A 193 11.23 -11.08 -11.20
C PRO A 193 12.01 -11.65 -10.00
N GLY A 194 12.16 -10.87 -8.93
CA GLY A 194 12.89 -11.27 -7.72
C GLY A 194 14.41 -11.11 -7.79
N SER A 195 14.94 -10.40 -8.80
CA SER A 195 16.38 -10.11 -8.92
C SER A 195 16.73 -8.63 -8.74
N ASP A 196 15.85 -7.87 -8.09
CA ASP A 196 15.95 -6.42 -7.95
C ASP A 196 17.18 -6.01 -7.13
N ILE A 197 17.49 -6.71 -6.04
CA ILE A 197 18.69 -6.47 -5.22
C ILE A 197 19.95 -6.69 -6.05
N ASP A 198 20.00 -7.73 -6.87
CA ASP A 198 21.17 -8.02 -7.69
C ASP A 198 21.43 -6.95 -8.74
N LEU A 199 20.35 -6.40 -9.35
CA LEU A 199 20.44 -5.25 -10.26
C LEU A 199 21.02 -4.03 -9.53
N LEU A 200 20.47 -3.69 -8.37
CA LEU A 200 20.91 -2.53 -7.58
C LEU A 200 22.34 -2.70 -7.06
N ARG A 201 22.74 -3.93 -6.64
CA ARG A 201 24.13 -4.24 -6.26
C ARG A 201 25.09 -4.05 -7.43
N GLY A 202 24.71 -4.51 -8.63
CA GLY A 202 25.46 -4.28 -9.86
C GLY A 202 25.66 -2.79 -10.14
N MET A 203 24.60 -1.99 -10.06
CA MET A 203 24.67 -0.55 -10.23
C MET A 203 25.53 0.13 -9.16
N MET A 204 25.40 -0.26 -7.89
CA MET A 204 26.21 0.26 -6.79
C MET A 204 27.71 -0.06 -7.00
N LYS A 205 28.00 -1.29 -7.41
CA LYS A 205 29.40 -1.71 -7.68
C LYS A 205 30.04 -0.88 -8.79
N VAL A 206 29.32 -0.63 -9.88
CA VAL A 206 29.82 0.26 -10.97
C VAL A 206 30.07 1.67 -10.44
N ALA A 207 29.13 2.23 -9.67
CA ALA A 207 29.25 3.58 -9.12
C ALA A 207 30.49 3.70 -8.19
N ILE A 208 30.76 2.69 -7.39
CA ILE A 208 31.92 2.63 -6.48
C ILE A 208 33.22 2.49 -7.28
N ASP A 209 33.29 1.52 -8.20
CA ASP A 209 34.52 1.25 -8.96
C ASP A 209 34.92 2.41 -9.88
N GLU A 210 33.95 3.17 -10.38
CA GLU A 210 34.20 4.34 -11.23
C GLU A 210 34.32 5.66 -10.44
N GLY A 211 34.24 5.62 -9.09
CA GLY A 211 34.35 6.80 -8.24
C GLY A 211 33.23 7.82 -8.46
N SER A 212 32.04 7.37 -8.88
CA SER A 212 30.86 8.23 -9.10
C SER A 212 29.90 8.27 -7.90
N ILE A 213 30.41 7.94 -6.70
CA ILE A 213 29.74 8.07 -5.41
C ILE A 213 30.04 9.45 -4.78
N ASP A 214 29.19 9.89 -3.85
CA ASP A 214 29.45 11.11 -3.06
C ASP A 214 30.15 10.75 -1.74
N GLU A 215 31.49 10.66 -1.77
CA GLU A 215 32.30 10.31 -0.61
C GLU A 215 32.08 11.26 0.57
N ARG A 216 31.88 12.55 0.31
CA ARG A 216 31.64 13.54 1.37
C ARG A 216 30.28 13.30 2.03
N PHE A 217 29.24 13.11 1.23
CA PHE A 217 27.90 12.79 1.76
C PHE A 217 27.92 11.50 2.59
N ILE A 218 28.61 10.46 2.08
CA ILE A 218 28.76 9.19 2.79
C ILE A 218 29.43 9.42 4.15
N ALA A 219 30.57 10.09 4.19
CA ALA A 219 31.33 10.34 5.42
C ALA A 219 30.55 11.18 6.44
N ASP A 220 29.90 12.26 5.97
CA ASP A 220 29.26 13.22 6.87
C ASP A 220 27.87 12.75 7.31
N ARG A 221 27.12 12.02 6.47
CA ARG A 221 25.68 11.81 6.63
C ARG A 221 25.23 10.35 6.74
N THR A 222 26.14 9.37 6.51
CA THR A 222 25.76 7.95 6.56
C THR A 222 26.60 7.16 7.57
N LYS A 223 26.18 5.95 7.84
CA LYS A 223 26.93 4.91 8.57
C LYS A 223 26.68 3.54 7.92
N GLY A 224 27.62 2.59 8.11
CA GLY A 224 27.51 1.23 7.55
C GLY A 224 28.15 1.06 6.17
N PHE A 225 28.85 2.07 5.63
CA PHE A 225 29.45 2.02 4.30
C PHE A 225 30.53 0.91 4.17
N GLU A 226 31.34 0.71 5.22
CA GLU A 226 32.35 -0.36 5.26
C GLU A 226 31.75 -1.77 5.10
N ASP A 227 30.58 -1.97 5.72
CA ASP A 227 29.87 -3.25 5.64
C ASP A 227 29.28 -3.46 4.23
N LEU A 228 28.75 -2.38 3.62
CA LEU A 228 28.27 -2.39 2.25
C LEU A 228 29.42 -2.70 1.27
N LEU A 229 30.59 -2.08 1.43
CA LEU A 229 31.76 -2.37 0.61
C LEU A 229 32.17 -3.82 0.68
N ARG A 230 32.24 -4.40 1.89
CA ARG A 230 32.55 -5.83 2.06
C ARG A 230 31.51 -6.74 1.40
N ASN A 231 30.24 -6.39 1.48
CA ASN A 231 29.14 -7.14 0.84
C ASN A 231 29.23 -7.12 -0.70
N LEU A 232 29.77 -6.03 -1.26
CA LEU A 232 29.96 -5.86 -2.71
C LEU A 232 31.33 -6.39 -3.20
N GLU A 233 32.20 -6.88 -2.31
CA GLU A 233 33.49 -7.42 -2.69
C GLU A 233 33.30 -8.66 -3.57
N GLY A 234 33.90 -8.66 -4.76
CA GLY A 234 33.77 -9.75 -5.74
C GLY A 234 32.42 -9.81 -6.47
N PHE A 235 31.45 -8.95 -6.16
CA PHE A 235 30.21 -8.84 -6.93
C PHE A 235 30.41 -7.93 -8.14
N THR A 236 30.39 -8.49 -9.35
CA THR A 236 30.68 -7.75 -10.59
C THR A 236 29.41 -7.47 -11.39
N PRO A 237 29.43 -6.49 -12.32
CA PRO A 237 28.31 -6.25 -13.24
C PRO A 237 27.96 -7.47 -14.12
N GLU A 238 28.95 -8.31 -14.46
CA GLU A 238 28.75 -9.57 -15.18
C GLU A 238 27.97 -10.57 -14.32
N LYS A 239 28.27 -10.64 -13.01
CA LYS A 239 27.51 -11.48 -12.07
C LYS A 239 26.08 -10.97 -11.92
N ALA A 240 25.88 -9.66 -11.84
CA ALA A 240 24.55 -9.06 -11.84
C ALA A 240 23.79 -9.41 -13.14
N SER A 241 24.46 -9.37 -14.29
CA SER A 241 23.87 -9.73 -15.60
C SER A 241 23.41 -11.20 -15.62
N GLU A 242 24.22 -12.12 -15.13
CA GLU A 242 23.86 -13.55 -15.02
C GLU A 242 22.60 -13.76 -14.19
N LEU A 243 22.50 -13.09 -13.03
CA LEU A 243 21.41 -13.22 -12.08
C LEU A 243 20.10 -12.56 -12.58
N THR A 244 20.22 -11.36 -13.13
CA THR A 244 19.08 -10.53 -13.53
C THR A 244 18.58 -10.80 -14.94
N GLY A 245 19.47 -11.28 -15.83
CA GLY A 245 19.19 -11.40 -17.27
C GLY A 245 19.17 -10.04 -18.00
N VAL A 246 19.66 -8.98 -17.37
CA VAL A 246 19.96 -7.66 -18.00
C VAL A 246 21.41 -7.69 -18.45
N SER A 247 21.73 -7.14 -19.62
CA SER A 247 23.13 -7.16 -20.11
C SER A 247 24.05 -6.33 -19.22
N THR A 248 25.33 -6.72 -19.18
CA THR A 248 26.37 -5.99 -18.42
C THR A 248 26.43 -4.52 -18.86
N GLU A 249 26.34 -4.28 -20.15
CA GLU A 249 26.39 -2.94 -20.75
C GLU A 249 25.22 -2.08 -20.27
N GLU A 250 24.00 -2.63 -20.24
CA GLU A 250 22.80 -1.92 -19.75
C GLU A 250 22.90 -1.61 -18.24
N ILE A 251 23.44 -2.53 -17.44
CA ILE A 251 23.67 -2.30 -15.99
C ILE A 251 24.67 -1.16 -15.78
N VAL A 252 25.79 -1.19 -16.52
CA VAL A 252 26.83 -0.15 -16.44
C VAL A 252 26.29 1.20 -16.90
N GLU A 253 25.53 1.22 -18.00
CA GLU A 253 24.89 2.44 -18.48
C GLU A 253 23.92 3.02 -17.47
N ALA A 254 23.01 2.21 -16.92
CA ALA A 254 22.06 2.62 -15.89
C ALA A 254 22.77 3.20 -14.66
N ALA A 255 23.81 2.54 -14.19
CA ALA A 255 24.61 3.00 -13.06
C ALA A 255 25.24 4.38 -13.32
N ARG A 256 25.84 4.57 -14.49
CA ARG A 256 26.48 5.85 -14.89
C ARG A 256 25.45 6.97 -15.04
N LEU A 257 24.32 6.70 -15.69
CA LEU A 257 23.23 7.67 -15.86
C LEU A 257 22.67 8.12 -14.51
N TYR A 258 22.49 7.20 -13.57
CA TYR A 258 21.96 7.51 -12.26
C TYR A 258 22.97 8.22 -11.35
N SER A 259 24.19 7.66 -11.23
CA SER A 259 25.19 8.14 -10.26
C SER A 259 25.82 9.48 -10.64
N ARG A 260 26.00 9.75 -11.95
CA ARG A 260 26.64 10.98 -12.44
C ARG A 260 25.67 12.13 -12.68
N SER A 261 24.38 11.90 -12.55
CA SER A 261 23.37 12.93 -12.70
C SER A 261 23.41 13.94 -11.55
N GLU A 262 23.20 15.21 -11.87
CA GLU A 262 23.09 16.27 -10.84
C GLU A 262 21.96 16.02 -9.86
N ALA A 263 20.83 15.46 -10.31
CA ALA A 263 19.67 15.17 -9.49
C ALA A 263 18.98 13.90 -9.99
N SER A 264 19.09 12.82 -9.24
CA SER A 264 18.46 11.53 -9.57
C SER A 264 17.30 11.22 -8.63
N ALA A 265 16.15 10.98 -9.22
CA ALA A 265 14.93 10.51 -8.54
C ALA A 265 14.83 8.98 -8.66
N LEU A 266 14.63 8.28 -7.53
CA LEU A 266 14.36 6.85 -7.50
C LEU A 266 12.89 6.62 -7.13
N LEU A 267 12.12 6.05 -8.06
CA LEU A 267 10.71 5.73 -7.88
C LEU A 267 10.52 4.22 -7.81
N TYR A 268 9.82 3.74 -6.81
CA TYR A 268 9.46 2.33 -6.74
C TYR A 268 8.04 2.11 -6.23
N SER A 269 7.49 0.93 -6.50
CA SER A 269 6.19 0.52 -5.98
C SER A 269 6.22 -0.95 -5.57
N MET A 270 5.09 -1.65 -5.75
CA MET A 270 4.91 -3.02 -5.28
C MET A 270 5.76 -4.07 -6.00
N GLY A 271 6.34 -3.76 -7.17
CA GLY A 271 7.37 -4.61 -7.77
C GLY A 271 8.62 -4.75 -6.91
N ILE A 272 8.90 -3.77 -6.05
CA ILE A 272 9.98 -3.83 -5.05
C ILE A 272 9.51 -4.41 -3.73
N THR A 273 8.30 -4.03 -3.28
CA THR A 273 7.88 -4.35 -1.90
C THR A 273 7.27 -5.73 -1.75
N GLN A 274 6.57 -6.28 -2.76
CA GLN A 274 5.79 -7.51 -2.66
C GLN A 274 6.62 -8.78 -2.95
N HIS A 275 7.74 -8.93 -2.26
CA HIS A 275 8.64 -10.09 -2.28
C HIS A 275 8.97 -10.54 -0.86
N ILE A 276 9.42 -11.79 -0.69
CA ILE A 276 9.89 -12.30 0.62
C ILE A 276 11.13 -11.56 1.14
N CYS A 277 11.81 -10.80 0.29
CA CYS A 277 12.92 -9.90 0.63
C CYS A 277 12.52 -8.41 0.43
N GLY A 278 11.22 -8.09 0.47
CA GLY A 278 10.71 -6.74 0.16
C GLY A 278 11.32 -5.63 1.02
N THR A 279 11.62 -5.90 2.29
CA THR A 279 12.30 -4.96 3.17
C THR A 279 13.73 -4.67 2.69
N ASP A 280 14.46 -5.70 2.27
CA ASP A 280 15.84 -5.57 1.79
C ASP A 280 15.88 -4.98 0.37
N ASN A 281 14.89 -5.24 -0.48
CA ASN A 281 14.71 -4.53 -1.74
C ASN A 281 14.61 -3.01 -1.52
N VAL A 282 13.84 -2.56 -0.53
CA VAL A 282 13.70 -1.14 -0.20
C VAL A 282 15.01 -0.57 0.36
N ARG A 283 15.73 -1.34 1.19
CA ARG A 283 17.06 -0.95 1.70
C ARG A 283 18.07 -0.80 0.56
N ALA A 284 18.11 -1.72 -0.40
CA ALA A 284 18.98 -1.61 -1.58
C ALA A 284 18.68 -0.36 -2.43
N CYS A 285 17.39 -0.01 -2.60
CA CYS A 285 17.00 1.26 -3.23
C CYS A 285 17.53 2.48 -2.45
N ALA A 286 17.43 2.45 -1.12
CA ALA A 286 17.95 3.52 -0.28
C ALA A 286 19.48 3.60 -0.34
N ASP A 287 20.18 2.47 -0.33
CA ASP A 287 21.64 2.41 -0.38
C ASP A 287 22.19 3.01 -1.66
N LEU A 288 21.61 2.67 -2.83
CA LEU A 288 21.98 3.29 -4.10
C LEU A 288 21.82 4.81 -4.08
N ALA A 289 20.68 5.30 -3.55
CA ALA A 289 20.44 6.74 -3.47
C ALA A 289 21.39 7.43 -2.48
N LEU A 290 21.70 6.79 -1.36
CA LEU A 290 22.57 7.32 -0.31
C LEU A 290 24.04 7.41 -0.76
N ILE A 291 24.59 6.34 -1.39
CA ILE A 291 25.99 6.37 -1.83
C ILE A 291 26.24 7.38 -2.95
N CYS A 292 25.20 7.67 -3.75
CA CYS A 292 25.26 8.68 -4.80
C CYS A 292 24.89 10.11 -4.31
N GLY A 293 24.60 10.31 -3.01
CA GLY A 293 24.20 11.60 -2.46
C GLY A 293 22.85 12.13 -3.00
N GLN A 294 22.00 11.26 -3.52
CA GLN A 294 20.74 11.62 -4.21
C GLN A 294 19.54 11.72 -3.23
N ILE A 295 19.73 12.43 -2.12
CA ILE A 295 18.68 12.66 -1.10
C ILE A 295 18.80 14.06 -0.50
N GLY A 296 17.63 14.67 -0.18
CA GLY A 296 17.54 15.90 0.61
C GLY A 296 17.77 17.19 -0.17
N ARG A 297 17.56 17.17 -1.47
CA ARG A 297 17.64 18.33 -2.36
C ARG A 297 16.63 18.24 -3.50
N PRO A 298 16.32 19.35 -4.19
CA PRO A 298 15.36 19.34 -5.29
C PRO A 298 15.72 18.33 -6.39
N GLY A 299 14.73 17.58 -6.86
CA GLY A 299 14.85 16.57 -7.90
C GLY A 299 15.62 15.30 -7.50
N ALA A 300 16.16 15.24 -6.28
CA ALA A 300 16.94 14.11 -5.78
C ALA A 300 16.29 13.52 -4.51
N GLY A 301 15.88 12.27 -4.57
CA GLY A 301 15.18 11.62 -3.48
C GLY A 301 14.64 10.24 -3.82
N ILE A 302 13.80 9.71 -2.92
CA ILE A 302 13.13 8.43 -3.06
C ILE A 302 11.63 8.64 -3.00
N TRP A 303 10.91 8.15 -4.02
CA TRP A 303 9.47 8.23 -4.17
C TRP A 303 8.83 6.84 -4.11
N PRO A 304 8.50 6.30 -2.91
CA PRO A 304 7.67 5.11 -2.81
C PRO A 304 6.25 5.42 -3.28
N MET A 305 5.86 4.82 -4.41
CA MET A 305 4.60 5.09 -5.10
C MET A 305 3.46 4.28 -4.47
N ARG A 306 2.88 4.79 -3.38
CA ARG A 306 1.76 4.16 -2.69
C ARG A 306 0.48 4.23 -3.51
N GLY A 307 -0.30 3.13 -3.54
CA GLY A 307 -1.43 3.01 -4.45
C GLY A 307 -2.76 3.51 -3.92
N GLN A 308 -3.00 3.46 -2.62
CA GLN A 308 -4.28 3.85 -2.02
C GLN A 308 -4.23 5.28 -1.47
N ASN A 309 -5.39 5.94 -1.50
CA ASN A 309 -5.52 7.39 -1.26
C ASN A 309 -5.08 7.84 0.15
N ASN A 310 -5.34 7.04 1.20
CA ASN A 310 -4.99 7.37 2.58
C ASN A 310 -4.08 6.33 3.26
N VAL A 311 -3.32 5.56 2.49
CA VAL A 311 -2.42 4.55 3.08
C VAL A 311 -1.31 5.20 3.92
N GLN A 312 -0.86 6.40 3.56
CA GLN A 312 0.07 7.17 4.38
C GLN A 312 -0.59 7.55 5.70
N GLY A 313 -1.80 8.11 5.65
CA GLY A 313 -2.53 8.53 6.84
C GLY A 313 -2.91 7.38 7.77
N ALA A 314 -3.34 6.24 7.25
CA ALA A 314 -3.63 5.06 8.08
C ALA A 314 -2.38 4.62 8.88
N CYS A 315 -1.20 4.62 8.24
CA CYS A 315 0.07 4.36 8.93
C CYS A 315 0.42 5.44 9.94
N ASP A 316 0.27 6.73 9.57
CA ASP A 316 0.55 7.88 10.45
C ASP A 316 -0.31 7.85 11.72
N MET A 317 -1.56 7.37 11.59
CA MET A 317 -2.51 7.22 12.70
C MET A 317 -2.26 5.97 13.56
N GLY A 318 -1.21 5.19 13.28
CA GLY A 318 -0.84 4.02 14.06
C GLY A 318 -1.78 2.82 13.87
N ALA A 319 -2.53 2.78 12.75
CA ALA A 319 -3.30 1.61 12.37
C ALA A 319 -2.38 0.51 11.81
N MET A 320 -1.37 0.15 12.57
CA MET A 320 -0.36 -0.89 12.30
C MET A 320 -0.01 -1.62 13.59
N ALA A 321 0.27 -2.90 13.47
CA ALA A 321 0.52 -3.78 14.62
C ALA A 321 1.68 -3.29 15.50
N GLU A 322 2.73 -2.74 14.89
CA GLU A 322 3.98 -2.36 15.56
C GLU A 322 3.98 -0.94 16.14
N PHE A 323 2.95 -0.11 15.83
CA PHE A 323 3.00 1.32 16.11
C PHE A 323 1.73 1.86 16.81
N TYR A 324 1.95 2.84 17.63
CA TYR A 324 0.97 3.85 18.02
C TYR A 324 1.00 5.02 17.01
N PRO A 325 0.04 5.98 17.07
CA PRO A 325 0.03 7.15 16.20
C PRO A 325 1.38 7.90 16.18
N GLY A 326 1.77 8.37 15.00
CA GLY A 326 3.04 9.07 14.80
C GLY A 326 4.28 8.17 14.78
N TYR A 327 4.09 6.90 14.44
CA TYR A 327 5.16 5.87 14.36
C TYR A 327 5.88 5.61 15.69
N ARG A 328 5.22 5.87 16.81
CA ARG A 328 5.75 5.49 18.13
C ARG A 328 5.67 3.97 18.28
N ARG A 329 6.81 3.31 18.54
CA ARG A 329 6.86 1.86 18.62
C ARG A 329 6.05 1.32 19.79
N ALA A 330 5.20 0.33 19.55
CA ALA A 330 4.42 -0.34 20.59
C ALA A 330 5.31 -1.14 21.57
N SER A 331 6.52 -1.53 21.14
CA SER A 331 7.53 -2.19 21.97
C SER A 331 8.29 -1.23 22.90
N ASP A 332 8.11 0.09 22.76
CA ASP A 332 8.75 1.10 23.60
C ASP A 332 7.82 1.47 24.74
N PRO A 333 8.18 1.20 26.01
CA PRO A 333 7.38 1.56 27.17
C PRO A 333 7.04 3.05 27.25
N SER A 334 7.93 3.92 26.77
CA SER A 334 7.69 5.38 26.76
C SER A 334 6.53 5.76 25.81
N SER A 335 6.32 5.01 24.75
CA SER A 335 5.19 5.18 23.83
C SER A 335 3.88 4.77 24.50
N VAL A 336 3.87 3.65 25.22
CA VAL A 336 2.72 3.15 25.98
C VAL A 336 2.32 4.15 27.06
N ASP A 337 3.29 4.62 27.86
CA ASP A 337 3.05 5.60 28.93
C ASP A 337 2.53 6.94 28.40
N PHE A 338 3.06 7.38 27.23
CA PHE A 338 2.57 8.58 26.57
C PHE A 338 1.09 8.46 26.20
N PHE A 339 0.69 7.38 25.51
CA PHE A 339 -0.70 7.21 25.08
C PHE A 339 -1.62 6.84 26.23
N LYS A 340 -1.14 6.14 27.26
CA LYS A 340 -1.87 5.92 28.50
C LYS A 340 -2.28 7.25 29.14
N THR A 341 -1.37 8.22 29.18
CA THR A 341 -1.64 9.56 29.68
C THR A 341 -2.54 10.35 28.73
N ALA A 342 -2.22 10.37 27.43
CA ALA A 342 -2.93 11.17 26.42
C ALA A 342 -4.40 10.73 26.24
N TRP A 343 -4.70 9.45 26.40
CA TRP A 343 -6.04 8.87 26.29
C TRP A 343 -6.74 8.63 27.63
N ASN A 344 -6.14 9.05 28.73
CA ASN A 344 -6.64 8.79 30.09
C ASN A 344 -6.98 7.29 30.31
N ALA A 345 -6.13 6.41 29.78
CA ALA A 345 -6.38 4.96 29.79
C ALA A 345 -5.85 4.32 31.08
N PRO A 346 -6.61 3.43 31.76
CA PRO A 346 -6.12 2.72 32.93
C PRO A 346 -4.99 1.75 32.60
N SER A 347 -5.04 1.16 31.41
CA SER A 347 -4.01 0.27 30.87
C SER A 347 -4.07 0.26 29.34
N LEU A 348 -2.94 -0.06 28.71
CA LEU A 348 -2.85 -0.33 27.28
C LEU A 348 -2.06 -1.62 27.08
N PRO A 349 -2.26 -2.34 25.94
CA PRO A 349 -1.53 -3.58 25.68
C PRO A 349 -0.03 -3.33 25.50
N ASP A 350 0.77 -4.24 26.07
CA ASP A 350 2.22 -4.21 25.92
C ASP A 350 2.66 -4.87 24.60
N GLY A 351 3.60 -4.24 23.92
CA GLY A 351 4.25 -4.75 22.72
C GLY A 351 3.39 -4.69 21.45
N PRO A 352 3.93 -5.17 20.33
CA PRO A 352 3.25 -5.20 19.05
C PRO A 352 2.12 -6.24 19.04
N GLY A 353 1.13 -5.99 18.17
CA GLY A 353 0.09 -6.95 17.83
C GLY A 353 0.47 -7.87 16.68
N MET A 354 -0.49 -8.69 16.26
CA MET A 354 -0.43 -9.47 15.01
C MET A 354 -0.69 -8.55 13.81
N THR A 355 0.03 -8.77 12.75
CA THR A 355 -0.21 -8.15 11.44
C THR A 355 -1.47 -8.75 10.80
N SER A 356 -2.02 -8.11 9.75
CA SER A 356 -3.24 -8.62 9.10
C SER A 356 -3.08 -10.06 8.63
N THR A 357 -1.93 -10.41 8.05
CA THR A 357 -1.65 -11.78 7.59
C THR A 357 -1.46 -12.77 8.73
N GLU A 358 -0.88 -12.35 9.85
CA GLU A 358 -0.76 -13.17 11.07
C GLU A 358 -2.11 -13.35 11.76
N MET A 359 -3.01 -12.34 11.72
CA MET A 359 -4.39 -12.48 12.24
C MET A 359 -5.18 -13.54 11.47
N MET A 360 -4.97 -13.69 10.15
CA MET A 360 -5.62 -14.76 9.37
C MET A 360 -5.11 -16.15 9.80
N ASP A 361 -3.79 -16.32 9.98
CA ASP A 361 -3.25 -17.58 10.51
C ASP A 361 -3.80 -17.88 11.92
N ALA A 362 -3.79 -16.88 12.79
CA ALA A 362 -4.31 -16.99 14.15
C ALA A 362 -5.84 -17.28 14.22
N ALA A 363 -6.60 -16.82 13.24
CA ALA A 363 -8.03 -17.14 13.12
C ALA A 363 -8.24 -18.61 12.75
N LEU A 364 -7.44 -19.16 11.84
CA LEU A 364 -7.45 -20.59 11.53
C LEU A 364 -7.09 -21.46 12.73
N GLU A 365 -6.14 -21.00 13.54
CA GLU A 365 -5.69 -21.69 14.77
C GLU A 365 -6.63 -21.46 15.96
N GLY A 366 -7.66 -20.62 15.78
CA GLY A 366 -8.62 -20.28 16.85
C GLY A 366 -8.05 -19.39 17.95
N GLN A 367 -6.97 -18.68 17.70
CA GLN A 367 -6.40 -17.67 18.61
C GLN A 367 -7.08 -16.31 18.43
N VAL A 368 -7.40 -15.91 17.19
CA VAL A 368 -8.30 -14.79 16.90
C VAL A 368 -9.71 -15.35 16.76
N ARG A 369 -10.65 -14.80 17.53
CA ARG A 369 -12.04 -15.27 17.64
C ARG A 369 -13.06 -14.30 17.09
N ALA A 370 -12.76 -13.00 17.15
CA ALA A 370 -13.64 -12.00 16.57
C ALA A 370 -12.85 -10.93 15.85
N MET A 371 -13.42 -10.43 14.74
CA MET A 371 -12.79 -9.35 13.96
C MET A 371 -13.78 -8.24 13.64
N TYR A 372 -13.25 -6.99 13.65
CA TYR A 372 -13.92 -5.82 13.09
C TYR A 372 -13.12 -5.27 11.93
N ILE A 373 -13.70 -5.30 10.74
CA ILE A 373 -13.08 -4.91 9.49
C ILE A 373 -13.79 -3.69 8.92
N ILE A 374 -13.05 -2.61 8.63
CA ILE A 374 -13.60 -1.39 8.04
C ILE A 374 -13.00 -1.14 6.65
N GLY A 375 -13.84 -1.01 5.61
CA GLY A 375 -13.42 -0.60 4.26
C GLY A 375 -12.36 -1.49 3.59
N GLU A 376 -12.22 -2.74 4.00
CA GLU A 376 -11.27 -3.72 3.44
C GLU A 376 -12.00 -4.98 2.96
N ASP A 377 -11.40 -5.65 1.97
CA ASP A 377 -11.95 -6.88 1.38
C ASP A 377 -10.84 -7.96 1.30
N PRO A 378 -10.43 -8.53 2.46
CA PRO A 378 -9.39 -9.55 2.52
C PRO A 378 -9.63 -10.74 1.59
N VAL A 379 -10.87 -11.23 1.46
CA VAL A 379 -11.22 -12.35 0.56
C VAL A 379 -10.81 -12.12 -0.91
N ILE A 380 -10.66 -10.85 -1.32
CA ILE A 380 -10.18 -10.53 -2.68
C ILE A 380 -8.71 -10.10 -2.68
N CYS A 381 -8.30 -9.37 -1.63
CA CYS A 381 -7.01 -8.68 -1.64
C CYS A 381 -5.85 -9.52 -1.10
N ASP A 382 -6.13 -10.41 -0.15
CA ASP A 382 -5.11 -11.22 0.50
C ASP A 382 -4.64 -12.37 -0.43
N PRO A 383 -3.38 -12.80 -0.31
CA PRO A 383 -2.89 -13.95 -1.06
C PRO A 383 -3.53 -15.23 -0.53
N ASN A 384 -3.50 -16.30 -1.33
CA ASN A 384 -4.14 -17.55 -0.97
C ASN A 384 -5.57 -17.32 -0.46
N ALA A 385 -6.39 -16.71 -1.31
CA ALA A 385 -7.73 -16.22 -0.95
C ALA A 385 -8.65 -17.31 -0.36
N SER A 386 -8.42 -18.58 -0.68
CA SER A 386 -9.14 -19.71 -0.08
C SER A 386 -8.83 -19.83 1.41
N LYS A 387 -7.56 -19.73 1.80
CA LYS A 387 -7.10 -19.73 3.19
C LYS A 387 -7.68 -18.54 3.97
N THR A 388 -7.66 -17.34 3.37
CA THR A 388 -8.23 -16.14 3.98
C THR A 388 -9.74 -16.29 4.21
N ARG A 389 -10.47 -16.88 3.26
CA ARG A 389 -11.90 -17.17 3.42
C ARG A 389 -12.13 -18.12 4.58
N GLU A 390 -11.41 -19.25 4.63
CA GLU A 390 -11.50 -20.23 5.71
C GLU A 390 -11.21 -19.61 7.08
N ALA A 391 -10.19 -18.74 7.16
CA ALA A 391 -9.85 -18.01 8.37
C ALA A 391 -11.00 -17.13 8.89
N LEU A 392 -11.67 -16.41 7.99
CA LEU A 392 -12.79 -15.54 8.35
C LEU A 392 -14.06 -16.35 8.68
N GLU A 393 -14.27 -17.50 8.04
CA GLU A 393 -15.39 -18.43 8.35
C GLU A 393 -15.20 -19.15 9.70
N ASN A 394 -13.96 -19.28 10.18
CA ASN A 394 -13.64 -19.89 11.48
C ASN A 394 -13.82 -18.95 12.69
N LEU A 395 -14.08 -17.67 12.46
CA LEU A 395 -14.32 -16.71 13.54
C LEU A 395 -15.67 -16.98 14.25
N ASP A 396 -15.69 -16.79 15.56
CA ASP A 396 -16.94 -16.82 16.35
C ASP A 396 -17.83 -15.60 16.07
N PHE A 397 -17.22 -14.47 15.65
CA PHE A 397 -17.95 -13.26 15.30
C PHE A 397 -17.16 -12.37 14.32
N LEU A 398 -17.79 -12.00 13.23
CA LEU A 398 -17.23 -11.08 12.22
C LEU A 398 -18.19 -9.92 11.99
N VAL A 399 -17.69 -8.68 12.17
CA VAL A 399 -18.40 -7.47 11.75
C VAL A 399 -17.64 -6.74 10.66
N VAL A 400 -18.36 -6.34 9.61
CA VAL A 400 -17.79 -5.60 8.47
C VAL A 400 -18.53 -4.29 8.27
N GLN A 401 -17.79 -3.18 8.29
CA GLN A 401 -18.28 -1.85 7.96
C GLN A 401 -17.83 -1.48 6.55
N GLU A 402 -18.78 -1.33 5.62
CA GLU A 402 -18.47 -1.18 4.19
C GLU A 402 -19.53 -0.35 3.45
N ILE A 403 -19.19 0.11 2.24
CA ILE A 403 -20.10 0.83 1.35
C ILE A 403 -20.84 -0.08 0.37
N PHE A 404 -20.35 -1.31 0.17
CA PHE A 404 -20.95 -2.35 -0.68
C PHE A 404 -20.92 -3.71 0.00
N MET A 405 -21.79 -4.62 -0.42
CA MET A 405 -21.75 -6.02 -0.03
C MET A 405 -20.59 -6.71 -0.78
N THR A 406 -19.40 -6.65 -0.19
CA THR A 406 -18.17 -7.29 -0.69
C THR A 406 -18.17 -8.79 -0.38
N PRO A 407 -17.28 -9.60 -1.00
CA PRO A 407 -17.08 -10.99 -0.60
C PRO A 407 -16.78 -11.17 0.89
N THR A 408 -15.95 -10.30 1.48
CA THR A 408 -15.70 -10.31 2.93
C THR A 408 -16.96 -9.96 3.73
N ALA A 409 -17.71 -8.94 3.31
CA ALA A 409 -18.96 -8.56 3.97
C ALA A 409 -20.01 -9.70 3.93
N LYS A 410 -19.98 -10.54 2.89
CA LYS A 410 -20.85 -11.73 2.81
C LYS A 410 -20.51 -12.81 3.83
N LEU A 411 -19.34 -12.78 4.45
CA LEU A 411 -18.97 -13.70 5.52
C LEU A 411 -19.33 -13.18 6.92
N ALA A 412 -19.64 -11.87 7.04
CA ALA A 412 -19.89 -11.22 8.33
C ALA A 412 -21.20 -11.66 8.99
N ASP A 413 -21.27 -11.59 10.31
CA ASP A 413 -22.51 -11.74 11.10
C ASP A 413 -23.34 -10.47 11.08
N VAL A 414 -22.64 -9.31 11.07
CA VAL A 414 -23.26 -7.98 11.00
C VAL A 414 -22.52 -7.13 9.95
N VAL A 415 -23.29 -6.50 9.07
CA VAL A 415 -22.77 -5.53 8.10
C VAL A 415 -23.31 -4.15 8.42
N LEU A 416 -22.38 -3.19 8.59
CA LEU A 416 -22.67 -1.81 8.94
C LEU A 416 -22.49 -0.91 7.71
N PRO A 417 -23.53 -0.17 7.26
CA PRO A 417 -23.45 0.68 6.08
C PRO A 417 -22.69 1.97 6.41
N ALA A 418 -21.54 2.16 5.74
CA ALA A 418 -20.68 3.33 5.91
C ALA A 418 -20.96 4.43 4.88
N ALA A 419 -20.75 5.68 5.30
CA ALA A 419 -20.66 6.83 4.42
C ALA A 419 -19.36 6.76 3.58
N ALA A 420 -19.45 7.10 2.29
CA ALA A 420 -18.30 7.23 1.41
C ALA A 420 -17.59 8.58 1.64
N TRP A 421 -16.41 8.77 1.02
CA TRP A 421 -15.55 9.95 1.19
C TRP A 421 -16.27 11.30 0.95
N ALA A 422 -17.20 11.39 -0.02
CA ALA A 422 -17.95 12.59 -0.32
C ALA A 422 -19.17 12.81 0.59
N GLU A 423 -19.48 11.86 1.46
CA GLU A 423 -20.67 11.82 2.34
C GLU A 423 -20.30 12.10 3.80
N LYS A 424 -19.05 12.44 4.08
CA LYS A 424 -18.52 12.71 5.43
C LYS A 424 -17.39 13.73 5.39
N ASP A 425 -17.15 14.37 6.52
CA ASP A 425 -15.99 15.24 6.75
C ASP A 425 -14.78 14.40 7.18
N GLY A 426 -13.57 14.92 6.96
CA GLY A 426 -12.35 14.34 7.51
C GLY A 426 -11.08 14.65 6.73
N SER A 427 -9.95 14.32 7.33
CA SER A 427 -8.64 14.53 6.73
C SER A 427 -8.10 13.25 6.06
N TYR A 428 -7.32 13.44 5.01
CA TYR A 428 -6.62 12.40 4.28
C TYR A 428 -5.18 12.82 4.06
N THR A 429 -4.26 11.85 4.10
CA THR A 429 -2.83 12.10 3.86
C THR A 429 -2.38 11.39 2.60
N SER A 430 -2.03 12.16 1.58
CA SER A 430 -1.52 11.62 0.32
C SER A 430 -0.15 10.96 0.49
N MET A 431 0.27 10.16 -0.51
CA MET A 431 1.58 9.49 -0.48
C MET A 431 2.77 10.45 -0.38
N GLU A 432 2.61 11.73 -0.74
CA GLU A 432 3.63 12.78 -0.60
C GLU A 432 3.57 13.48 0.78
N ARG A 433 2.92 12.85 1.77
CA ARG A 433 2.81 13.36 3.15
C ARG A 433 1.93 14.61 3.28
N ARG A 434 1.12 14.92 2.29
CA ARG A 434 0.24 16.09 2.25
C ARG A 434 -1.08 15.78 2.92
N VAL A 435 -1.35 16.44 4.04
CA VAL A 435 -2.60 16.34 4.80
C VAL A 435 -3.60 17.33 4.22
N GLN A 436 -4.80 16.86 3.88
CA GLN A 436 -5.86 17.63 3.23
C GLN A 436 -7.19 17.32 3.89
N TRP A 437 -8.03 18.32 4.05
CA TRP A 437 -9.40 18.18 4.55
C TRP A 437 -10.38 18.06 3.41
N ILE A 438 -11.36 17.17 3.56
CA ILE A 438 -12.51 17.02 2.66
C ILE A 438 -13.76 17.34 3.45
N ASP A 439 -14.55 18.32 2.98
CA ASP A 439 -15.87 18.60 3.52
C ASP A 439 -16.91 17.72 2.81
N ARG A 440 -17.94 17.32 3.56
CA ARG A 440 -19.05 16.55 3.03
C ARG A 440 -19.75 17.30 1.90
N ALA A 441 -19.83 16.67 0.72
CA ALA A 441 -20.45 17.24 -0.46
C ALA A 441 -21.89 16.75 -0.67
N VAL A 442 -22.23 15.52 -0.25
CA VAL A 442 -23.54 14.88 -0.46
C VAL A 442 -24.00 14.14 0.79
N PRO A 443 -25.30 13.93 1.00
CA PRO A 443 -25.79 13.08 2.07
C PRO A 443 -25.48 11.59 1.80
N ALA A 444 -25.24 10.84 2.85
CA ALA A 444 -25.13 9.39 2.76
C ALA A 444 -26.47 8.73 2.36
N PRO A 445 -26.44 7.59 1.66
CA PRO A 445 -27.66 6.91 1.19
C PRO A 445 -28.37 6.17 2.34
N GLY A 446 -29.70 6.33 2.40
CA GLY A 446 -30.51 5.62 3.40
C GLY A 446 -30.16 6.00 4.83
N GLU A 447 -29.76 5.01 5.63
CA GLU A 447 -29.33 5.18 7.02
C GLU A 447 -27.81 4.99 7.18
N ALA A 448 -27.02 5.00 6.08
CA ALA A 448 -25.57 4.90 6.18
C ALA A 448 -24.99 6.06 7.02
N ARG A 449 -24.00 5.75 7.87
CA ARG A 449 -23.40 6.69 8.82
C ARG A 449 -21.90 6.90 8.58
N GLU A 450 -21.40 8.02 9.07
CA GLU A 450 -19.96 8.28 9.14
C GLU A 450 -19.29 7.21 10.00
N GLY A 451 -18.20 6.62 9.51
CA GLY A 451 -17.53 5.52 10.18
C GLY A 451 -17.01 5.89 11.58
N LEU A 452 -16.57 7.14 11.75
CA LEU A 452 -16.16 7.67 13.06
C LEU A 452 -17.29 7.54 14.09
N LEU A 453 -18.50 7.96 13.74
CA LEU A 453 -19.64 7.92 14.68
C LEU A 453 -20.07 6.46 14.98
N ILE A 454 -19.94 5.55 14.01
CA ILE A 454 -20.17 4.13 14.22
C ILE A 454 -19.16 3.57 15.25
N ILE A 455 -17.88 3.88 15.09
CA ILE A 455 -16.79 3.45 16.01
C ILE A 455 -17.05 4.01 17.41
N CYS A 456 -17.40 5.28 17.56
CA CYS A 456 -17.73 5.90 18.85
C CYS A 456 -18.94 5.24 19.52
N ASP A 457 -19.99 4.93 18.76
CA ASP A 457 -21.18 4.27 19.26
C ASP A 457 -20.90 2.83 19.76
N ILE A 458 -20.05 2.09 19.06
CA ILE A 458 -19.57 0.76 19.48
C ILE A 458 -18.71 0.89 20.75
N ALA A 459 -17.76 1.81 20.76
CA ALA A 459 -16.87 2.03 21.90
C ALA A 459 -17.64 2.36 23.19
N ARG A 460 -18.65 3.23 23.10
CA ARG A 460 -19.52 3.58 24.24
C ARG A 460 -20.26 2.36 24.78
N ARG A 461 -20.77 1.48 23.91
CA ARG A 461 -21.45 0.24 24.34
C ARG A 461 -20.50 -0.78 24.97
N LEU A 462 -19.23 -0.73 24.61
CA LEU A 462 -18.15 -1.50 25.23
C LEU A 462 -17.64 -0.88 26.54
N GLY A 463 -18.19 0.27 26.97
CA GLY A 463 -17.78 0.98 28.19
C GLY A 463 -16.46 1.75 28.05
N LEU A 464 -16.02 2.05 26.83
CA LEU A 464 -14.82 2.81 26.56
C LEU A 464 -15.11 4.32 26.48
N ASP A 465 -14.21 5.12 27.03
CA ASP A 465 -14.29 6.58 27.01
C ASP A 465 -13.77 7.14 25.67
N ILE A 466 -14.59 7.01 24.62
CA ILE A 466 -14.35 7.58 23.29
C ILE A 466 -15.61 8.34 22.88
N GLU A 467 -15.56 9.66 23.05
CA GLU A 467 -16.68 10.55 22.72
C GLU A 467 -16.20 11.67 21.78
N TYR A 468 -16.41 11.47 20.48
CA TYR A 468 -16.22 12.49 19.46
C TYR A 468 -17.54 12.76 18.75
N ASN A 469 -17.84 14.05 18.55
CA ASN A 469 -19.03 14.48 17.81
C ASN A 469 -18.72 14.80 16.34
N SER A 470 -17.44 14.95 16.01
CA SER A 470 -17.01 15.32 14.67
C SER A 470 -15.56 14.86 14.37
N ALA A 471 -15.23 14.74 13.09
CA ALA A 471 -13.87 14.51 12.66
C ALA A 471 -12.91 15.64 13.09
N ALA A 472 -13.42 16.89 13.21
CA ALA A 472 -12.61 18.00 13.65
C ALA A 472 -12.10 17.85 15.10
N GLU A 473 -12.91 17.32 16.01
CA GLU A 473 -12.50 17.03 17.39
C GLU A 473 -11.39 15.96 17.44
N VAL A 474 -11.49 14.93 16.60
CA VAL A 474 -10.43 13.92 16.49
C VAL A 474 -9.14 14.52 15.92
N LEU A 475 -9.25 15.37 14.91
CA LEU A 475 -8.08 16.07 14.34
C LEU A 475 -7.37 16.92 15.40
N GLU A 476 -8.11 17.59 16.29
CA GLU A 476 -7.50 18.32 17.40
C GLU A 476 -6.73 17.40 18.37
N GLU A 477 -7.22 16.20 18.64
CA GLU A 477 -6.50 15.20 19.43
C GLU A 477 -5.28 14.67 18.67
N ILE A 478 -5.39 14.40 17.36
CA ILE A 478 -4.27 14.04 16.50
C ILE A 478 -3.19 15.12 16.55
N ASN A 479 -3.54 16.39 16.42
CA ASN A 479 -2.60 17.51 16.48
C ASN A 479 -1.85 17.59 17.83
N ARG A 480 -2.49 17.17 18.94
CA ARG A 480 -1.83 17.10 20.26
C ARG A 480 -0.95 15.87 20.44
N THR A 481 -1.32 14.73 19.86
CA THR A 481 -0.68 13.43 20.12
C THR A 481 0.34 13.01 19.05
N VAL A 482 0.18 13.48 17.82
CA VAL A 482 1.02 13.14 16.65
C VAL A 482 1.88 14.35 16.29
N SER A 483 3.13 14.37 16.75
CA SER A 483 4.03 15.53 16.65
C SER A 483 4.24 16.05 15.23
N ILE A 484 4.27 15.14 14.25
CA ILE A 484 4.44 15.52 12.82
C ILE A 484 3.20 16.20 12.22
N TYR A 485 2.03 16.11 12.89
CA TYR A 485 0.76 16.75 12.50
C TYR A 485 0.42 17.98 13.33
N ARG A 486 1.23 18.36 14.32
CA ARG A 486 0.87 19.39 15.30
C ARG A 486 0.39 20.71 14.69
N GLY A 487 0.99 21.14 13.60
CA GLY A 487 0.59 22.35 12.87
C GLY A 487 -0.39 22.12 11.71
N ALA A 488 -0.84 20.89 11.49
CA ALA A 488 -1.81 20.57 10.44
C ALA A 488 -3.25 20.78 10.94
N THR A 489 -3.55 21.98 11.43
CA THR A 489 -4.89 22.34 11.92
C THR A 489 -5.91 22.37 10.79
N ARG A 490 -7.21 22.17 11.10
CA ARG A 490 -8.28 22.17 10.11
C ARG A 490 -8.25 23.41 9.21
N ALA A 491 -8.04 24.58 9.79
CA ALA A 491 -7.97 25.83 9.02
C ALA A 491 -6.88 25.81 7.94
N ARG A 492 -5.75 25.17 8.22
CA ARG A 492 -4.63 25.09 7.28
C ARG A 492 -4.81 24.01 6.22
N ILE A 493 -5.33 22.84 6.61
CA ILE A 493 -5.48 21.71 5.69
C ILE A 493 -6.73 21.78 4.84
N SER A 494 -7.67 22.72 5.12
CA SER A 494 -8.82 23.01 4.27
C SER A 494 -8.48 23.88 3.06
N GLY A 495 -7.29 24.48 3.01
CA GLY A 495 -6.79 25.20 1.84
C GLY A 495 -6.43 24.25 0.68
N ILE A 496 -6.43 24.79 -0.54
CA ILE A 496 -6.04 24.04 -1.74
C ILE A 496 -4.63 23.47 -1.55
N GLY A 497 -4.51 22.16 -1.66
CA GLY A 497 -3.24 21.44 -1.51
C GLY A 497 -2.82 21.15 -0.07
N GLY A 498 -3.57 21.61 0.95
CA GLY A 498 -3.27 21.24 2.35
C GLY A 498 -1.85 21.54 2.80
N VAL A 499 -1.29 20.72 3.73
CA VAL A 499 0.04 20.91 4.34
C VAL A 499 0.82 19.60 4.33
N ALA A 500 2.07 19.62 3.88
CA ALA A 500 2.96 18.45 3.96
C ALA A 500 3.60 18.35 5.35
N TRP A 501 3.49 17.16 5.99
CA TRP A 501 4.17 16.90 7.25
C TRP A 501 5.66 16.52 7.05
N PRO A 502 6.57 16.66 8.03
CA PRO A 502 6.39 17.23 9.36
C PRO A 502 5.97 18.70 9.36
N CYS A 503 4.94 18.98 10.17
CA CYS A 503 4.46 20.34 10.40
C CYS A 503 4.37 20.55 11.94
N PRO A 504 5.50 20.90 12.61
CA PRO A 504 5.60 20.87 14.06
C PRO A 504 4.90 22.04 14.78
N SER A 505 4.47 23.07 14.05
CA SER A 505 3.74 24.22 14.58
C SER A 505 2.85 24.86 13.51
N GLU A 506 1.90 25.69 13.92
CA GLU A 506 1.00 26.39 12.99
C GLU A 506 1.72 27.39 12.09
N ASP A 507 2.82 27.99 12.55
CA ASP A 507 3.62 28.92 11.77
C ASP A 507 4.59 28.21 10.78
N HIS A 508 4.77 26.90 10.92
CA HIS A 508 5.67 26.14 10.06
C HIS A 508 5.02 25.91 8.68
N PRO A 509 5.70 26.22 7.54
CA PRO A 509 5.09 26.13 6.21
C PRO A 509 4.67 24.72 5.77
N GLY A 510 5.11 23.68 6.48
CA GLY A 510 5.13 22.29 6.07
C GLY A 510 6.51 21.93 5.53
N THR A 511 6.73 20.63 5.28
CA THR A 511 8.03 20.12 4.84
C THR A 511 7.87 19.41 3.49
N GLU A 512 8.27 20.06 2.41
CA GLU A 512 8.15 19.49 1.07
C GLU A 512 9.27 18.50 0.75
N ILE A 513 10.49 18.76 1.24
CA ILE A 513 11.67 17.90 1.08
C ILE A 513 12.19 17.50 2.47
N LEU A 514 12.24 16.20 2.73
CA LEU A 514 12.82 15.65 3.94
C LEU A 514 14.36 15.57 3.83
N HIS A 515 15.01 15.46 4.99
CA HIS A 515 16.44 15.15 5.09
C HIS A 515 17.39 16.19 4.47
N THR A 516 16.98 17.43 4.34
CA THR A 516 17.83 18.50 3.79
C THR A 516 19.10 18.73 4.63
N GLY A 517 19.00 18.69 5.95
CA GLY A 517 20.13 18.91 6.88
C GLY A 517 20.55 17.62 7.61
N ARG A 518 19.62 16.89 8.19
CA ARG A 518 19.86 15.64 8.94
C ARG A 518 18.76 14.64 8.67
N PHE A 519 19.06 13.36 8.91
CA PHE A 519 18.07 12.30 8.86
C PHE A 519 17.23 12.22 10.14
N SER A 520 16.08 11.57 10.06
CA SER A 520 15.16 11.41 11.20
C SER A 520 15.59 10.32 12.20
N SER A 521 16.72 9.68 11.96
CA SER A 521 17.34 8.74 12.90
C SER A 521 17.81 9.43 14.18
N PRO A 522 17.97 8.73 15.31
CA PRO A 522 18.38 9.33 16.59
C PRO A 522 19.71 10.08 16.52
N ASP A 523 20.69 9.55 15.79
CA ASP A 523 22.01 10.18 15.59
C ASP A 523 22.04 11.19 14.43
N GLY A 524 20.94 11.31 13.65
CA GLY A 524 20.82 12.21 12.50
C GLY A 524 21.52 11.73 11.23
N ARG A 525 22.00 10.48 11.19
CA ARG A 525 22.68 9.86 10.04
C ARG A 525 21.81 8.75 9.42
N ALA A 526 21.90 8.57 8.11
CA ALA A 526 21.29 7.44 7.41
C ALA A 526 22.09 6.16 7.66
N SER A 527 21.40 5.02 7.64
CA SER A 527 22.04 3.71 7.72
C SER A 527 22.07 3.05 6.36
N LEU A 528 23.22 2.60 5.93
CA LEU A 528 23.43 1.71 4.78
C LEU A 528 23.34 0.26 5.27
N PHE A 529 22.80 -0.62 4.45
CA PHE A 529 22.59 -2.03 4.77
C PHE A 529 23.33 -2.93 3.77
N ALA A 530 24.04 -3.90 4.29
CA ALA A 530 24.67 -4.94 3.47
C ALA A 530 23.64 -6.04 3.17
N VAL A 531 22.81 -5.85 2.14
CA VAL A 531 21.74 -6.77 1.78
C VAL A 531 22.17 -7.72 0.65
N GLU A 532 21.64 -8.94 0.69
CA GLU A 532 21.79 -9.94 -0.35
C GLU A 532 20.42 -10.37 -0.88
N ASN A 533 20.39 -10.78 -2.14
CA ASN A 533 19.16 -11.28 -2.73
C ASN A 533 18.74 -12.61 -2.12
N VAL A 534 17.46 -12.77 -1.87
CA VAL A 534 16.84 -14.03 -1.49
C VAL A 534 15.96 -14.44 -2.67
N PRO A 535 16.17 -15.63 -3.26
CA PRO A 535 15.33 -16.13 -4.34
C PRO A 535 13.84 -16.16 -3.93
N PRO A 536 12.91 -16.03 -4.88
CA PRO A 536 11.48 -16.17 -4.60
C PRO A 536 11.17 -17.47 -3.85
N ALA A 537 10.11 -17.46 -3.03
CA ALA A 537 9.70 -18.65 -2.27
C ALA A 537 9.31 -19.83 -3.18
N GLU A 538 8.93 -19.53 -4.41
CA GLU A 538 8.58 -20.53 -5.43
C GLU A 538 9.33 -20.23 -6.73
N GLU A 539 10.12 -21.21 -7.15
CA GLU A 539 10.80 -21.19 -8.44
C GLU A 539 10.12 -22.16 -9.42
N PRO A 540 10.22 -21.90 -10.74
CA PRO A 540 9.69 -22.82 -11.74
C PRO A 540 10.22 -24.26 -11.56
N SER A 541 9.32 -25.21 -11.70
CA SER A 541 9.57 -26.65 -11.55
C SER A 541 8.99 -27.42 -12.74
N PRO A 542 9.29 -28.71 -12.92
CA PRO A 542 8.66 -29.49 -14.00
C PRO A 542 7.13 -29.54 -13.94
N GLU A 543 6.53 -29.42 -12.77
CA GLU A 543 5.07 -29.40 -12.58
C GLU A 543 4.48 -28.01 -12.79
N TYR A 544 5.18 -26.97 -12.40
CA TYR A 544 4.82 -25.56 -12.54
C TYR A 544 5.92 -24.78 -13.26
N PRO A 545 6.07 -24.94 -14.58
CA PRO A 545 7.26 -24.49 -15.31
C PRO A 545 7.31 -23.00 -15.61
N ILE A 546 6.26 -22.25 -15.31
CA ILE A 546 6.10 -20.84 -15.68
C ILE A 546 6.05 -19.96 -14.42
N LEU A 547 6.68 -18.80 -14.50
CA LEU A 547 6.65 -17.80 -13.42
C LEU A 547 5.41 -16.91 -13.61
N LEU A 548 4.54 -16.87 -12.59
CA LEU A 548 3.40 -15.96 -12.52
C LEU A 548 3.82 -14.68 -11.77
N THR A 549 3.60 -13.52 -12.37
CA THR A 549 3.63 -12.24 -11.70
C THR A 549 2.27 -11.55 -11.77
N THR A 550 1.94 -10.74 -10.75
CA THR A 550 0.69 -10.00 -10.70
C THR A 550 0.91 -8.50 -10.72
N GLY A 551 -0.11 -7.74 -11.12
CA GLY A 551 0.00 -6.29 -11.13
C GLY A 551 -1.33 -5.56 -11.27
N ARG A 552 -1.23 -4.26 -11.47
CA ARG A 552 -2.38 -3.35 -11.65
C ARG A 552 -2.57 -2.98 -13.10
N ILE A 553 -3.81 -2.62 -13.42
CA ILE A 553 -4.20 -2.01 -14.69
C ILE A 553 -4.88 -0.66 -14.44
N VAL A 554 -4.91 0.19 -15.47
CA VAL A 554 -5.30 1.59 -15.32
C VAL A 554 -6.76 1.79 -14.92
N VAL A 555 -7.64 0.85 -15.27
CA VAL A 555 -9.10 0.98 -15.05
C VAL A 555 -9.56 0.49 -13.68
N HIS A 556 -8.78 -0.32 -12.97
CA HIS A 556 -9.21 -0.87 -11.68
C HIS A 556 -8.39 -0.36 -10.49
N TYR A 557 -9.07 -0.32 -9.33
CA TYR A 557 -8.50 0.14 -8.08
C TYR A 557 -8.50 -0.99 -7.04
N ASN A 558 -7.31 -1.38 -6.61
CA ASN A 558 -7.06 -2.44 -5.63
C ASN A 558 -7.86 -3.73 -5.96
N GLY A 559 -8.54 -4.38 -5.02
CA GLY A 559 -9.38 -5.57 -5.25
C GLY A 559 -10.61 -5.33 -6.15
N GLY A 560 -10.79 -4.15 -6.73
CA GLY A 560 -11.84 -3.86 -7.68
C GLY A 560 -13.24 -3.67 -7.08
N SER A 561 -13.41 -3.73 -5.76
CA SER A 561 -14.73 -3.66 -5.10
C SER A 561 -15.55 -2.42 -5.47
N MET A 562 -14.90 -1.29 -5.75
CA MET A 562 -15.54 -0.07 -6.27
C MET A 562 -15.57 -0.04 -7.80
N THR A 563 -14.42 -0.23 -8.45
CA THR A 563 -14.27 0.01 -9.89
C THR A 563 -14.97 -1.03 -10.77
N ARG A 564 -15.14 -2.27 -10.29
CA ARG A 564 -15.98 -3.26 -10.97
C ARG A 564 -17.48 -2.95 -10.92
N ARG A 565 -17.90 -1.94 -10.14
CA ARG A 565 -19.26 -1.38 -10.13
C ARG A 565 -19.40 -0.13 -11.00
N SER A 566 -18.33 0.27 -11.70
CA SER A 566 -18.36 1.37 -12.65
C SER A 566 -18.53 0.83 -14.08
N PRO A 567 -19.70 1.03 -14.71
CA PRO A 567 -19.96 0.52 -16.06
C PRO A 567 -18.92 0.99 -17.08
N SER A 568 -18.52 2.26 -17.01
CA SER A 568 -17.54 2.84 -17.95
C SER A 568 -16.15 2.22 -17.83
N LEU A 569 -15.76 1.75 -16.63
CA LEU A 569 -14.49 1.06 -16.42
C LEU A 569 -14.59 -0.42 -16.80
N MET A 570 -15.70 -1.07 -16.47
CA MET A 570 -15.94 -2.48 -16.81
C MET A 570 -16.07 -2.71 -18.33
N GLU A 571 -16.56 -1.73 -19.09
CA GLU A 571 -16.59 -1.81 -20.55
C GLU A 571 -15.18 -1.91 -21.16
N ARG A 572 -14.19 -1.30 -20.52
CA ARG A 572 -12.79 -1.29 -20.99
C ARG A 572 -12.03 -2.57 -20.68
N ASP A 573 -12.31 -3.18 -19.54
CA ASP A 573 -11.62 -4.40 -19.10
C ASP A 573 -12.57 -5.21 -18.19
N PRO A 574 -13.41 -6.08 -18.79
CA PRO A 574 -14.54 -6.69 -18.11
C PRO A 574 -14.19 -7.95 -17.30
N GLU A 575 -13.07 -8.63 -17.62
CA GLU A 575 -12.80 -9.98 -17.11
C GLU A 575 -11.32 -10.21 -16.77
N LEU A 576 -11.06 -11.24 -15.96
CA LEU A 576 -9.71 -11.69 -15.64
C LEU A 576 -9.04 -12.22 -16.90
N TYR A 577 -7.79 -11.80 -17.12
CA TYR A 577 -6.97 -12.29 -18.22
C TYR A 577 -5.56 -12.66 -17.74
N VAL A 578 -4.86 -13.40 -18.56
CA VAL A 578 -3.44 -13.71 -18.39
C VAL A 578 -2.68 -13.38 -19.67
N GLU A 579 -1.61 -12.58 -19.55
CA GLU A 579 -0.69 -12.30 -20.64
C GLU A 579 0.28 -13.46 -20.79
N VAL A 580 0.40 -13.98 -22.01
CA VAL A 580 1.22 -15.15 -22.36
C VAL A 580 2.12 -14.78 -23.53
N ASN A 581 3.41 -15.12 -23.44
CA ASN A 581 4.33 -14.89 -24.55
C ASN A 581 3.95 -15.76 -25.76
N PRO A 582 4.11 -15.28 -27.01
CA PRO A 582 3.80 -16.06 -28.22
C PRO A 582 4.53 -17.41 -28.34
N GLU A 583 5.76 -17.50 -27.86
CA GLU A 583 6.54 -18.75 -27.86
C GLU A 583 5.90 -19.78 -26.90
N ASP A 584 5.55 -19.36 -25.68
CA ASP A 584 4.87 -20.20 -24.70
C ASP A 584 3.48 -20.58 -25.19
N ALA A 585 2.72 -19.63 -25.73
CA ALA A 585 1.38 -19.86 -26.27
C ALA A 585 1.41 -20.90 -27.38
N SER A 586 2.38 -20.82 -28.29
CA SER A 586 2.56 -21.81 -29.37
C SER A 586 2.90 -23.21 -28.85
N SER A 587 3.81 -23.31 -27.88
CA SER A 587 4.24 -24.57 -27.28
C SER A 587 3.12 -25.27 -26.50
N LEU A 588 2.23 -24.49 -25.89
CA LEU A 588 1.13 -24.95 -25.06
C LEU A 588 -0.22 -25.02 -25.80
N ASN A 589 -0.24 -24.74 -27.11
CA ASN A 589 -1.45 -24.67 -27.95
C ASN A 589 -2.50 -23.67 -27.41
N ILE A 590 -2.06 -22.55 -26.82
CA ILE A 590 -2.92 -21.47 -26.32
C ILE A 590 -3.22 -20.51 -27.46
N VAL A 591 -4.50 -20.23 -27.69
CA VAL A 591 -4.98 -19.29 -28.72
C VAL A 591 -5.29 -17.94 -28.05
N ASP A 592 -4.93 -16.85 -28.75
CA ASP A 592 -5.28 -15.50 -28.27
C ASP A 592 -6.80 -15.35 -28.12
N GLY A 593 -7.25 -14.80 -27.00
CA GLY A 593 -8.66 -14.71 -26.63
C GLY A 593 -9.29 -16.03 -26.15
N GLY A 594 -8.56 -17.14 -26.14
CA GLY A 594 -9.02 -18.43 -25.62
C GLY A 594 -9.10 -18.44 -24.10
N MET A 595 -9.93 -19.33 -23.56
CA MET A 595 -9.95 -19.56 -22.10
C MET A 595 -8.82 -20.50 -21.70
N VAL A 596 -8.16 -20.20 -20.61
CA VAL A 596 -7.09 -21.03 -20.03
C VAL A 596 -7.35 -21.26 -18.55
N VAL A 597 -6.79 -22.35 -18.03
CA VAL A 597 -6.67 -22.62 -16.59
C VAL A 597 -5.24 -22.32 -16.18
N VAL A 598 -5.10 -21.46 -15.18
CA VAL A 598 -3.82 -21.17 -14.51
C VAL A 598 -3.84 -21.83 -13.16
N SER A 599 -2.90 -22.72 -12.89
CA SER A 599 -2.81 -23.49 -11.64
C SER A 599 -1.49 -23.30 -10.92
N THR A 600 -1.53 -23.33 -9.60
CA THR A 600 -0.38 -23.29 -8.68
C THR A 600 -0.58 -24.34 -7.58
N LEU A 601 0.37 -24.45 -6.65
CA LEU A 601 0.25 -25.32 -5.47
C LEU A 601 -1.02 -25.08 -4.63
N ARG A 602 -1.67 -23.90 -4.76
CA ARG A 602 -2.83 -23.47 -3.93
C ARG A 602 -4.18 -23.70 -4.59
N GLY A 603 -4.19 -23.98 -5.86
CA GLY A 603 -5.43 -24.17 -6.63
C GLY A 603 -5.33 -23.62 -8.04
N GLU A 604 -6.47 -23.39 -8.65
CA GLU A 604 -6.57 -22.95 -10.04
C GLU A 604 -7.55 -21.80 -10.21
N THR A 605 -7.37 -21.09 -11.34
CA THR A 605 -8.31 -20.05 -11.79
C THR A 605 -8.44 -20.09 -13.30
N ARG A 606 -9.59 -19.64 -13.80
CA ARG A 606 -9.82 -19.49 -15.24
C ARG A 606 -9.62 -18.05 -15.66
N ALA A 607 -8.92 -17.83 -16.77
CA ALA A 607 -8.63 -16.50 -17.30
C ALA A 607 -8.65 -16.52 -18.84
N ARG A 608 -8.87 -15.37 -19.45
CA ARG A 608 -8.74 -15.22 -20.90
C ARG A 608 -7.26 -15.01 -21.27
N ALA A 609 -6.74 -15.79 -22.20
CA ALA A 609 -5.38 -15.60 -22.67
C ALA A 609 -5.28 -14.32 -23.54
N ARG A 610 -4.26 -13.52 -23.29
CA ARG A 610 -3.81 -12.42 -24.16
C ARG A 610 -2.40 -12.75 -24.63
N VAL A 611 -2.26 -13.19 -25.87
CA VAL A 611 -0.96 -13.55 -26.45
C VAL A 611 -0.22 -12.27 -26.83
N THR A 612 0.92 -12.02 -26.20
CA THR A 612 1.63 -10.74 -26.35
C THR A 612 3.11 -10.83 -25.99
N ASN A 613 3.94 -10.03 -26.68
CA ASN A 613 5.37 -9.87 -26.38
C ASN A 613 5.66 -8.96 -25.17
N VAL A 614 4.65 -8.47 -24.48
CA VAL A 614 4.79 -7.64 -23.27
C VAL A 614 5.51 -8.42 -22.18
N VAL A 615 5.21 -9.69 -22.01
CA VAL A 615 5.90 -10.63 -21.11
C VAL A 615 6.99 -11.40 -21.83
N LYS A 616 8.06 -11.79 -21.10
CA LYS A 616 9.13 -12.66 -21.62
C LYS A 616 8.65 -14.13 -21.69
N PRO A 617 9.27 -14.98 -22.53
CA PRO A 617 9.07 -16.43 -22.45
C PRO A 617 9.32 -16.97 -21.04
N GLY A 618 8.54 -17.96 -20.61
CA GLY A 618 8.61 -18.55 -19.29
C GLY A 618 7.97 -17.71 -18.18
N MET A 619 7.29 -16.60 -18.52
CA MET A 619 6.62 -15.73 -17.57
C MET A 619 5.21 -15.36 -18.04
N VAL A 620 4.25 -15.31 -17.12
CA VAL A 620 2.90 -14.81 -17.36
C VAL A 620 2.55 -13.71 -16.38
N PHE A 621 1.62 -12.83 -16.77
CA PHE A 621 1.13 -11.74 -15.93
C PHE A 621 -0.39 -11.80 -15.80
N MET A 622 -0.90 -11.58 -14.57
CA MET A 622 -2.33 -11.47 -14.30
C MET A 622 -2.66 -10.20 -13.51
N PRO A 623 -3.71 -9.44 -13.87
CA PRO A 623 -4.21 -8.34 -13.05
C PRO A 623 -4.95 -8.88 -11.81
N PHE A 624 -4.56 -8.43 -10.61
CA PHE A 624 -5.13 -8.96 -9.36
C PHE A 624 -6.50 -8.37 -8.95
N HIS A 625 -7.10 -7.53 -9.79
CA HIS A 625 -8.34 -6.81 -9.48
C HIS A 625 -9.62 -7.66 -9.54
N TYR A 626 -9.51 -8.90 -9.96
CA TYR A 626 -10.63 -9.80 -10.22
C TYR A 626 -10.66 -10.97 -9.26
N HIS A 627 -11.86 -11.53 -9.03
CA HIS A 627 -11.98 -12.82 -8.36
C HIS A 627 -11.14 -13.87 -9.07
N GLY A 628 -10.45 -14.67 -8.31
CA GLY A 628 -9.63 -15.77 -8.85
C GLY A 628 -8.13 -15.44 -8.93
N ALA A 629 -7.72 -14.19 -9.13
CA ALA A 629 -6.30 -13.87 -9.24
C ALA A 629 -5.52 -14.23 -7.96
N ASN A 630 -6.04 -13.89 -6.79
CA ASN A 630 -5.39 -14.17 -5.51
C ASN A 630 -5.68 -15.56 -4.93
N LEU A 631 -6.48 -16.40 -5.60
CA LEU A 631 -6.59 -17.82 -5.25
C LEU A 631 -5.26 -18.56 -5.42
N ILE A 632 -4.45 -18.09 -6.39
CA ILE A 632 -3.24 -18.77 -6.84
C ILE A 632 -1.94 -18.04 -6.45
N THR A 633 -2.01 -16.90 -5.73
CA THR A 633 -0.81 -16.17 -5.26
C THR A 633 -0.24 -16.77 -3.98
N SER A 634 1.08 -16.64 -3.81
CA SER A 634 1.80 -17.15 -2.65
C SER A 634 1.54 -16.33 -1.39
N ASP A 635 1.33 -17.02 -0.26
CA ASP A 635 1.25 -16.43 1.09
C ASP A 635 2.57 -16.49 1.87
N ALA A 636 3.68 -16.84 1.21
CA ALA A 636 5.02 -16.65 1.75
C ALA A 636 5.27 -15.16 2.04
N ARG A 637 5.98 -14.84 3.12
CA ARG A 637 6.09 -13.48 3.66
C ARG A 637 7.52 -13.05 3.92
N ASP A 638 7.77 -11.77 3.69
CA ASP A 638 8.99 -11.10 4.19
C ASP A 638 9.07 -11.28 5.72
N PRO A 639 10.21 -11.76 6.25
CA PRO A 639 10.32 -12.07 7.68
C PRO A 639 10.26 -10.84 8.59
N ILE A 640 10.52 -9.64 8.05
CA ILE A 640 10.57 -8.40 8.82
C ILE A 640 9.23 -7.64 8.71
N SER A 641 8.84 -7.28 7.51
CA SER A 641 7.63 -6.47 7.26
C SER A 641 6.34 -7.27 7.16
N LYS A 642 6.45 -8.61 7.06
CA LYS A 642 5.32 -9.55 6.91
C LYS A 642 4.49 -9.35 5.64
N ILE A 643 5.01 -8.65 4.64
CA ILE A 643 4.35 -8.51 3.35
C ILE A 643 4.35 -9.84 2.59
N PRO A 644 3.24 -10.23 1.95
CA PRO A 644 3.21 -11.43 1.12
C PRO A 644 3.90 -11.25 -0.24
N GLU A 645 4.32 -12.38 -0.83
CA GLU A 645 4.97 -12.43 -2.13
C GLU A 645 3.95 -12.54 -3.27
N TYR A 646 3.48 -11.41 -3.78
CA TYR A 646 2.56 -11.37 -4.91
C TYR A 646 3.23 -11.35 -6.29
N LYS A 647 4.55 -11.10 -6.33
CA LYS A 647 5.27 -10.86 -7.59
C LYS A 647 5.94 -12.10 -8.15
N SER A 648 5.91 -13.19 -7.41
CA SER A 648 6.48 -14.45 -7.85
C SER A 648 5.67 -15.63 -7.31
N ALA A 649 5.21 -16.48 -8.21
CA ALA A 649 4.66 -17.79 -7.91
C ALA A 649 4.93 -18.73 -9.10
N ALA A 650 5.22 -19.99 -8.82
CA ALA A 650 5.33 -20.98 -9.88
C ALA A 650 3.94 -21.45 -10.31
N CYS A 651 3.67 -21.47 -11.63
CA CYS A 651 2.38 -21.86 -12.18
C CYS A 651 2.50 -22.77 -13.41
N ASN A 652 1.41 -23.45 -13.72
CA ASN A 652 1.16 -24.10 -15.00
C ASN A 652 -0.04 -23.41 -15.68
N ILE A 653 -0.04 -23.41 -17.01
CA ILE A 653 -1.12 -22.83 -17.82
C ILE A 653 -1.49 -23.79 -18.94
N LEU A 654 -2.77 -24.10 -19.07
CA LEU A 654 -3.30 -25.01 -20.07
C LEU A 654 -4.57 -24.43 -20.71
N PRO A 655 -4.86 -24.74 -21.98
CA PRO A 655 -6.17 -24.44 -22.58
C PRO A 655 -7.28 -25.01 -21.71
N ALA A 656 -8.33 -24.21 -21.45
CA ALA A 656 -9.54 -24.72 -20.82
C ALA A 656 -10.36 -25.53 -21.86
N GLU A 657 -10.86 -26.69 -21.44
CA GLU A 657 -11.75 -27.50 -22.30
C GLU A 657 -13.07 -26.77 -22.58
#